data_0420c985c8ed746b6f2758cc7caed16a
#
_entry.id   0420c985c8ed746b6f2758cc7caed16a
#
_cell.length_a   1.000
_cell.length_b   1.000
_cell.length_c   1.000
_cell.angle_alpha   90.00
_cell.angle_beta   90.00
_cell.angle_gamma   90.00
#
_symmetry.space_group_name_H-M   'P 1'
#
loop_
_entity.id
_entity.type
_entity.pdbx_description
1 polymer ?
#
loop_
_entity_poly.entity_id
_entity_poly.type
_entity_poly.pdbx_seq_one_letter_code
_entity_poly.pdbx_strand_id
1 'polypeptide(L)'
;MGSANHKSQEAGENVRVEPMARQEANEQFQITSFLDGANAAYIEQLYARYEDDPASVNEEWRAFFKALEDNPDDVKRAAKGASWRKKNWPLQASGDLVSALDGDWGVIEKVVETKVKAKAEAAGKPTDGADILQATRDSVRAIMMIRAYRMRGHLHAKLDPLGIAAPVEDYKELSPENYGFTAADYDRKIFIDNVLGLEYATIPEMIEILERTYCSTLGVEFMHISNPEEKAWIQERIEGPDKGVAFTVEGKKAILAKIIEAEGYEQFLDVKFKGTKRFGLDGGESLIPALEQILKRGGNLGLKEAVFGMAHRGRLNVLSQVMGKPHRAIFHEFKGGSYAPDEVEGSGDVKYHLGASSDREFDGNKVHVSLTANPSHLEIVDPVVMGKARAKQDMGATVWDGDTIPLSERAKVLPLLIHGDAAFAGQGVIAEILGLSGLRGHRVAGTMHVIINNQIGFTTNPAFSRSSPYPSDVAKMIEAPILHVNGDDPEAVVYGAKIAMEFRMKFHKPVVLDMFCYRRYGHNEGDEPSFTQPKMYKVIRAHKTVLQLYAERLVGEGVLSEGEVEKMKADWRAHLEQEFEAGQSYKPNKADWLDGEWAGLRTADNADEQRRGKTAVPMKQLKEIGRKLSEIPEGFHAHRTIQRFMENRANMISTGEGIDWATAEALAFGGLVVEGHKIRLSGQDCERGTFSQRHSVLYDQETEERYIPLANLSPSQARYEVINSMLSEEAVLGFEYGYSLARPNALTLWEAQFGDFANGAQVVFDQFISSGERKWLRMSGLVCLLPHGYEGQGPEHSSARLERFLQLCAEDNMQVANVTTPANYFHILRRQVKRDFRKPLILMTPKSLLRHKRAVSGLAEMAGESSFHRLLWDDAEVIKDGPIKLQKDNKIRRVVMCTGKVYYDLLEEREKRGIDDVYLLRVEQLYPFPAKALINELSRFRNAEMVWCQEEPKNMGAWSFIDPYLEWVLAHIDAKYQRVRYTGRPAAASPATGLMSKHLAQLAAFLEDALGG
;
A
#
# COMPACT_ATOMS: atom_id res chain seq x y z
N MET A 1 -19.46 -58.84 -27.37
CA MET A 1 -20.73 -59.56 -27.13
C MET A 1 -21.51 -58.71 -26.19
N GLY A 2 -22.51 -58.05 -26.51
CA GLY A 2 -23.83 -58.22 -27.10
C GLY A 2 -24.73 -57.30 -26.23
N SER A 3 -25.17 -56.23 -26.76
CA SER A 3 -26.49 -55.81 -27.27
C SER A 3 -27.64 -55.97 -26.26
N ALA A 4 -28.33 -54.88 -25.97
CA ALA A 4 -29.67 -54.62 -26.51
C ALA A 4 -30.30 -53.39 -25.88
N ASN A 5 -30.66 -52.48 -26.76
CA ASN A 5 -31.79 -51.54 -26.80
C ASN A 5 -32.93 -51.66 -25.78
N HIS A 6 -33.44 -50.52 -25.29
CA HIS A 6 -34.80 -50.08 -25.66
C HIS A 6 -35.00 -48.56 -25.51
N LYS A 7 -35.75 -47.98 -26.44
CA LYS A 7 -36.14 -46.62 -26.68
C LYS A 7 -37.16 -46.12 -25.65
N SER A 8 -37.16 -44.84 -25.39
CA SER A 8 -38.37 -43.98 -25.62
C SER A 8 -37.98 -42.50 -25.73
N GLN A 9 -38.63 -41.84 -26.67
CA GLN A 9 -38.54 -40.43 -27.10
C GLN A 9 -39.15 -39.50 -26.07
N GLU A 10 -38.60 -38.27 -25.99
CA GLU A 10 -39.31 -37.02 -26.31
C GLU A 10 -38.38 -35.82 -26.17
N ALA A 11 -38.16 -35.19 -27.21
CA ALA A 11 -38.24 -33.82 -27.69
C ALA A 11 -37.72 -32.74 -26.72
N GLY A 12 -36.54 -32.21 -27.01
CA GLY A 12 -36.03 -30.92 -26.62
C GLY A 12 -35.13 -30.39 -27.73
N GLU A 13 -35.51 -29.32 -28.39
CA GLU A 13 -34.81 -28.72 -29.52
C GLU A 13 -33.34 -28.40 -29.18
N ASN A 14 -32.44 -29.19 -29.68
CA ASN A 14 -31.04 -28.84 -29.81
C ASN A 14 -30.87 -27.96 -31.06
N VAL A 15 -30.62 -26.69 -30.87
CA VAL A 15 -30.06 -25.83 -31.91
C VAL A 15 -28.68 -26.39 -32.26
N ARG A 16 -28.61 -27.18 -33.31
CA ARG A 16 -27.37 -27.54 -33.97
C ARG A 16 -26.83 -26.28 -34.64
N VAL A 17 -25.82 -25.67 -34.05
CA VAL A 17 -24.97 -24.72 -34.76
C VAL A 17 -24.23 -25.54 -35.81
N GLU A 18 -24.51 -25.28 -37.05
CA GLU A 18 -23.97 -26.03 -38.22
C GLU A 18 -22.44 -25.88 -38.30
N PRO A 19 -21.70 -26.89 -38.76
CA PRO A 19 -20.26 -26.85 -38.94
C PRO A 19 -19.77 -25.74 -39.87
N MET A 20 -20.60 -25.30 -40.82
CA MET A 20 -20.28 -24.20 -41.74
C MET A 20 -20.07 -22.86 -41.03
N ALA A 21 -20.89 -22.48 -40.07
CA ALA A 21 -20.75 -21.20 -39.33
C ALA A 21 -19.43 -21.11 -38.55
N ARG A 22 -18.84 -22.21 -38.11
CA ARG A 22 -17.52 -22.24 -37.45
C ARG A 22 -16.37 -22.07 -38.46
N GLN A 23 -16.52 -22.54 -39.65
CA GLN A 23 -15.49 -22.45 -40.69
C GLN A 23 -15.42 -21.03 -41.25
N GLU A 24 -16.57 -20.41 -41.52
CA GLU A 24 -16.70 -19.01 -41.94
C GLU A 24 -16.17 -18.05 -40.84
N ALA A 25 -16.48 -18.29 -39.56
CA ALA A 25 -15.94 -17.49 -38.48
C ALA A 25 -14.41 -17.64 -38.32
N ASN A 26 -13.84 -18.81 -38.56
CA ASN A 26 -12.40 -19.01 -38.54
C ASN A 26 -11.69 -18.37 -39.74
N GLU A 27 -12.27 -18.40 -40.92
CA GLU A 27 -11.76 -17.72 -42.10
C GLU A 27 -11.81 -16.20 -41.93
N GLN A 28 -12.89 -15.67 -41.38
CA GLN A 28 -13.02 -14.26 -41.05
C GLN A 28 -12.02 -13.82 -39.96
N PHE A 29 -11.78 -14.66 -38.95
CA PHE A 29 -10.77 -14.42 -37.94
C PHE A 29 -9.34 -14.41 -38.54
N GLN A 30 -9.03 -15.32 -39.45
CA GLN A 30 -7.73 -15.33 -40.17
C GLN A 30 -7.53 -14.10 -41.05
N ILE A 31 -8.57 -13.64 -41.74
CA ILE A 31 -8.51 -12.47 -42.60
C ILE A 31 -8.35 -11.17 -41.75
N THR A 32 -8.91 -11.12 -40.55
CA THR A 32 -8.88 -9.94 -39.67
C THR A 32 -7.79 -9.99 -38.58
N SER A 33 -7.03 -11.07 -38.45
CA SER A 33 -6.03 -11.26 -37.41
C SER A 33 -4.89 -10.21 -37.41
N PHE A 34 -4.62 -9.59 -38.55
CA PHE A 34 -3.64 -8.50 -38.64
C PHE A 34 -4.18 -7.15 -38.13
N LEU A 35 -5.50 -7.03 -37.86
CA LEU A 35 -6.11 -5.86 -37.26
C LEU A 35 -5.80 -5.75 -35.77
N ASP A 36 -5.36 -6.84 -35.14
CA ASP A 36 -4.99 -6.88 -33.74
C ASP A 36 -3.50 -6.55 -33.55
N GLY A 37 -3.15 -6.01 -32.36
CA GLY A 37 -1.77 -5.74 -32.00
C GLY A 37 -1.30 -4.30 -32.27
N ALA A 38 -0.01 -4.11 -32.51
CA ALA A 38 0.63 -2.80 -32.59
C ALA A 38 0.08 -1.88 -33.70
N ASN A 39 -0.53 -2.44 -34.73
CA ASN A 39 -1.06 -1.69 -35.87
C ASN A 39 -2.57 -1.37 -35.75
N ALA A 40 -3.27 -1.91 -34.75
CA ALA A 40 -4.72 -1.77 -34.63
C ALA A 40 -5.19 -0.30 -34.64
N ALA A 41 -4.53 0.56 -33.86
CA ALA A 41 -4.88 1.98 -33.80
C ALA A 41 -4.67 2.74 -35.14
N TYR A 42 -3.67 2.33 -35.90
CA TYR A 42 -3.42 2.90 -37.24
C TYR A 42 -4.48 2.45 -38.24
N ILE A 43 -4.85 1.19 -38.18
CA ILE A 43 -5.87 0.60 -39.09
C ILE A 43 -7.25 1.16 -38.78
N GLU A 44 -7.61 1.33 -37.51
CA GLU A 44 -8.85 1.98 -37.07
C GLU A 44 -8.93 3.44 -37.58
N GLN A 45 -7.81 4.18 -37.57
CA GLN A 45 -7.78 5.54 -38.11
C GLN A 45 -7.92 5.55 -39.65
N LEU A 46 -7.32 4.57 -40.33
CA LEU A 46 -7.52 4.44 -41.78
C LEU A 46 -8.96 4.07 -42.10
N TYR A 47 -9.56 3.20 -41.34
CA TYR A 47 -10.97 2.81 -41.53
C TYR A 47 -11.94 3.96 -41.26
N ALA A 48 -11.74 4.73 -40.20
CA ALA A 48 -12.52 5.93 -39.94
C ALA A 48 -12.41 6.96 -41.08
N ARG A 49 -11.20 7.12 -41.65
CA ARG A 49 -11.00 7.99 -42.85
C ARG A 49 -11.71 7.47 -44.08
N TYR A 50 -11.72 6.13 -44.28
CA TYR A 50 -12.45 5.48 -45.34
C TYR A 50 -13.97 5.73 -45.21
N GLU A 51 -14.50 5.64 -44.01
CA GLU A 51 -15.95 5.90 -43.74
C GLU A 51 -16.34 7.36 -43.95
N ASP A 52 -15.43 8.33 -43.72
CA ASP A 52 -15.66 9.74 -43.98
C ASP A 52 -15.52 10.08 -45.49
N ASP A 53 -14.49 9.52 -46.12
CA ASP A 53 -14.24 9.64 -47.57
C ASP A 53 -13.51 8.39 -48.09
N PRO A 54 -14.22 7.50 -48.78
CA PRO A 54 -13.61 6.29 -49.36
C PRO A 54 -12.42 6.51 -50.29
N ALA A 55 -12.30 7.73 -50.89
CA ALA A 55 -11.18 8.08 -51.73
C ALA A 55 -9.91 8.46 -50.94
N SER A 56 -10.01 8.67 -49.64
CA SER A 56 -8.88 9.07 -48.78
C SER A 56 -7.91 7.93 -48.48
N VAL A 57 -8.22 6.68 -48.82
CA VAL A 57 -7.36 5.50 -48.64
C VAL A 57 -7.07 4.85 -50.02
N ASN A 58 -5.97 4.08 -50.08
CA ASN A 58 -5.57 3.40 -51.33
C ASN A 58 -6.59 2.30 -51.72
N GLU A 59 -6.48 1.78 -52.94
CA GLU A 59 -7.46 0.87 -53.54
C GLU A 59 -7.53 -0.46 -52.76
N GLU A 60 -6.42 -0.96 -52.23
CA GLU A 60 -6.34 -2.19 -51.44
C GLU A 60 -7.07 -2.08 -50.10
N TRP A 61 -6.85 -1.00 -49.39
CA TRP A 61 -7.56 -0.69 -48.14
C TRP A 61 -9.05 -0.43 -48.38
N ARG A 62 -9.40 0.22 -49.46
CA ARG A 62 -10.79 0.46 -49.83
C ARG A 62 -11.55 -0.84 -50.10
N ALA A 63 -10.96 -1.76 -50.83
CA ALA A 63 -11.56 -3.08 -51.10
C ALA A 63 -11.72 -3.88 -49.78
N PHE A 64 -10.71 -3.82 -48.91
CA PHE A 64 -10.71 -4.51 -47.62
C PHE A 64 -11.79 -3.97 -46.67
N PHE A 65 -11.83 -2.68 -46.47
CA PHE A 65 -12.82 -2.07 -45.56
C PHE A 65 -14.25 -2.23 -46.07
N LYS A 66 -14.46 -2.18 -47.36
CA LYS A 66 -15.75 -2.45 -47.95
C LYS A 66 -16.27 -3.88 -47.71
N ALA A 67 -15.36 -4.83 -47.54
CA ALA A 67 -15.71 -6.24 -47.27
C ALA A 67 -16.05 -6.52 -45.80
N LEU A 68 -15.72 -5.60 -44.86
CA LEU A 68 -16.01 -5.78 -43.43
C LEU A 68 -17.47 -5.52 -43.07
N GLU A 69 -18.20 -4.67 -43.84
CA GLU A 69 -19.61 -4.31 -43.63
C GLU A 69 -19.95 -3.81 -42.22
N ASP A 70 -18.99 -3.14 -41.53
CA ASP A 70 -19.18 -2.60 -40.22
C ASP A 70 -20.09 -1.37 -40.18
N ASN A 71 -20.70 -1.10 -39.03
CA ASN A 71 -21.48 0.11 -38.81
C ASN A 71 -20.56 1.34 -38.75
N PRO A 72 -20.73 2.36 -39.63
CA PRO A 72 -19.86 3.55 -39.66
C PRO A 72 -19.72 4.29 -38.32
N ASP A 73 -20.79 4.37 -37.53
CA ASP A 73 -20.75 5.06 -36.23
C ASP A 73 -19.91 4.27 -35.17
N ASP A 74 -19.91 2.95 -35.25
CA ASP A 74 -19.08 2.14 -34.37
C ASP A 74 -17.61 2.22 -34.75
N VAL A 75 -17.28 2.25 -36.04
CA VAL A 75 -15.91 2.46 -36.57
C VAL A 75 -15.38 3.81 -36.11
N LYS A 76 -16.16 4.89 -36.25
CA LYS A 76 -15.78 6.24 -35.82
C LYS A 76 -15.60 6.32 -34.29
N ARG A 77 -16.39 5.58 -33.52
CA ARG A 77 -16.29 5.51 -32.06
C ARG A 77 -15.02 4.76 -31.63
N ALA A 78 -14.71 3.62 -32.26
CA ALA A 78 -13.49 2.86 -32.02
C ALA A 78 -12.24 3.67 -32.36
N ALA A 79 -12.23 4.38 -33.51
CA ALA A 79 -11.12 5.24 -33.92
C ALA A 79 -10.84 6.41 -32.94
N LYS A 80 -11.86 6.88 -32.22
CA LYS A 80 -11.69 7.89 -31.15
C LYS A 80 -10.98 7.32 -29.91
N GLY A 81 -10.86 6.01 -29.81
CA GLY A 81 -10.25 5.29 -28.70
C GLY A 81 -11.16 5.21 -27.46
N ALA A 82 -10.64 4.57 -26.42
CA ALA A 82 -11.40 4.31 -25.21
C ALA A 82 -11.87 5.60 -24.51
N SER A 83 -13.04 5.57 -23.86
CA SER A 83 -13.65 6.69 -23.16
C SER A 83 -12.77 7.31 -22.08
N TRP A 84 -11.88 6.51 -21.48
CA TRP A 84 -10.89 6.94 -20.49
C TRP A 84 -9.62 7.56 -21.10
N ARG A 85 -9.45 7.55 -22.44
CA ARG A 85 -8.31 8.17 -23.10
C ARG A 85 -8.30 9.67 -22.85
N LYS A 86 -7.22 10.17 -22.27
CA LYS A 86 -7.02 11.62 -22.14
C LYS A 86 -7.02 12.27 -23.53
N LYS A 87 -7.78 13.35 -23.72
CA LYS A 87 -7.91 14.06 -25.02
C LYS A 87 -6.55 14.51 -25.58
N ASN A 88 -5.52 14.64 -24.76
CA ASN A 88 -4.18 15.08 -25.09
C ASN A 88 -3.13 13.95 -24.99
N TRP A 89 -3.53 12.69 -25.12
CA TRP A 89 -2.59 11.57 -25.11
C TRP A 89 -2.52 10.92 -26.52
N PRO A 90 -1.32 10.60 -27.04
CA PRO A 90 -0.01 11.00 -26.48
C PRO A 90 0.12 12.52 -26.49
N LEU A 91 0.83 13.06 -25.51
CA LEU A 91 1.16 14.48 -25.47
C LEU A 91 1.85 14.83 -26.79
N GLN A 92 1.27 15.77 -27.52
CA GLN A 92 1.95 16.23 -28.73
C GLN A 92 3.26 16.90 -28.31
N ALA A 93 4.36 16.44 -28.90
CA ALA A 93 5.64 17.07 -28.71
C ALA A 93 5.55 18.55 -29.07
N SER A 94 5.63 19.41 -28.06
CA SER A 94 5.61 20.85 -28.27
C SER A 94 7.03 21.39 -28.09
N GLY A 95 7.74 21.51 -29.19
CA GLY A 95 9.08 22.09 -29.24
C GLY A 95 10.15 21.11 -29.69
N ASP A 96 11.22 21.68 -30.21
CA ASP A 96 12.29 20.97 -30.89
C ASP A 96 13.04 20.00 -29.96
N LEU A 97 13.20 20.40 -28.69
CA LEU A 97 13.88 19.58 -27.68
C LEU A 97 13.07 18.30 -27.35
N VAL A 98 11.74 18.40 -27.30
CA VAL A 98 10.87 17.24 -27.00
C VAL A 98 10.88 16.26 -28.17
N SER A 99 10.79 16.76 -29.40
CA SER A 99 10.93 15.93 -30.62
C SER A 99 12.29 15.21 -30.68
N ALA A 100 13.37 15.89 -30.27
CA ALA A 100 14.71 15.29 -30.19
C ALA A 100 14.76 14.16 -29.15
N LEU A 101 14.09 14.35 -27.99
CA LEU A 101 14.04 13.34 -26.95
C LEU A 101 13.26 12.10 -27.36
N ASP A 102 12.18 12.27 -28.10
CA ASP A 102 11.33 11.18 -28.56
C ASP A 102 11.83 10.49 -29.84
N GLY A 103 12.88 11.05 -30.45
CA GLY A 103 13.55 10.43 -31.60
C GLY A 103 12.86 10.69 -32.94
N ASP A 104 12.02 11.72 -33.06
CA ASP A 104 11.46 12.18 -34.34
C ASP A 104 12.48 13.04 -35.12
N TRP A 105 13.50 12.36 -35.62
CA TRP A 105 14.64 12.99 -36.28
C TRP A 105 14.28 13.74 -37.57
N GLY A 106 13.21 13.31 -38.25
CA GLY A 106 12.75 13.97 -39.46
C GLY A 106 12.16 15.37 -39.24
N VAL A 107 11.50 15.57 -38.10
CA VAL A 107 11.01 16.89 -37.67
C VAL A 107 12.19 17.75 -37.20
N ILE A 108 13.09 17.18 -36.43
CA ILE A 108 14.27 17.88 -35.88
C ILE A 108 15.15 18.41 -37.03
N GLU A 109 15.46 17.60 -38.03
CA GLU A 109 16.27 18.00 -39.17
C GLU A 109 15.69 19.26 -39.84
N LYS A 110 14.40 19.30 -40.11
CA LYS A 110 13.69 20.44 -40.72
C LYS A 110 13.73 21.69 -39.85
N VAL A 111 13.51 21.54 -38.54
CA VAL A 111 13.52 22.67 -37.61
C VAL A 111 14.92 23.23 -37.44
N VAL A 112 15.92 22.37 -37.29
CA VAL A 112 17.34 22.81 -37.21
C VAL A 112 17.75 23.48 -38.49
N GLU A 113 17.41 22.92 -39.65
CA GLU A 113 17.70 23.56 -40.96
C GLU A 113 17.10 24.98 -41.05
N THR A 114 15.83 25.11 -40.64
CA THR A 114 15.14 26.41 -40.64
C THR A 114 15.81 27.42 -39.73
N LYS A 115 16.20 27.03 -38.53
CA LYS A 115 16.89 27.90 -37.56
C LYS A 115 18.30 28.25 -38.01
N VAL A 116 19.06 27.29 -38.57
CA VAL A 116 20.41 27.55 -39.13
C VAL A 116 20.34 28.52 -40.30
N LYS A 117 19.37 28.38 -41.21
CA LYS A 117 19.11 29.31 -42.31
C LYS A 117 18.84 30.74 -41.83
N ALA A 118 17.87 30.88 -40.92
CA ALA A 118 17.51 32.18 -40.36
C ALA A 118 18.71 32.89 -39.68
N LYS A 119 19.56 32.14 -39.00
CA LYS A 119 20.77 32.68 -38.36
C LYS A 119 21.87 33.04 -39.34
N ALA A 120 22.06 32.25 -40.39
CA ALA A 120 23.00 32.58 -41.46
C ALA A 120 22.58 33.87 -42.19
N GLU A 121 21.29 34.03 -42.46
CA GLU A 121 20.73 35.25 -43.05
C GLU A 121 20.91 36.46 -42.13
N ALA A 122 20.61 36.34 -40.84
CA ALA A 122 20.80 37.41 -39.86
C ALA A 122 22.28 37.84 -39.69
N ALA A 123 23.19 36.91 -39.91
CA ALA A 123 24.64 37.15 -39.85
C ALA A 123 25.23 37.62 -41.18
N GLY A 124 24.43 37.81 -42.23
CA GLY A 124 24.90 38.24 -43.56
C GLY A 124 25.83 37.26 -44.23
N LYS A 125 25.78 35.97 -43.87
CA LYS A 125 26.59 34.91 -44.49
C LYS A 125 25.89 34.31 -45.69
N PRO A 126 26.64 33.83 -46.73
CA PRO A 126 26.03 33.15 -47.86
C PRO A 126 25.27 31.93 -47.38
N THR A 127 24.03 31.81 -47.81
CA THR A 127 23.17 30.64 -47.55
C THR A 127 23.39 29.61 -48.66
N ASP A 128 24.62 29.17 -48.86
CA ASP A 128 24.89 28.11 -49.81
C ASP A 128 24.35 26.79 -49.30
N GLY A 129 23.60 26.04 -50.10
CA GLY A 129 22.84 24.86 -49.64
C GLY A 129 23.73 23.76 -49.05
N ALA A 130 25.01 23.69 -49.44
CA ALA A 130 25.92 22.66 -48.91
C ALA A 130 26.38 22.96 -47.48
N ASP A 131 26.70 24.23 -47.19
CA ASP A 131 27.17 24.63 -45.84
C ASP A 131 26.03 24.51 -44.80
N ILE A 132 24.80 24.89 -45.18
CA ILE A 132 23.62 24.74 -44.31
C ILE A 132 23.31 23.25 -44.04
N LEU A 133 23.38 22.41 -45.07
CA LEU A 133 23.14 20.98 -44.93
C LEU A 133 24.19 20.35 -43.98
N GLN A 134 25.47 20.75 -44.10
CA GLN A 134 26.52 20.26 -43.21
C GLN A 134 26.29 20.74 -41.76
N ALA A 135 26.00 22.02 -41.56
CA ALA A 135 25.73 22.58 -40.25
C ALA A 135 24.48 21.92 -39.59
N THR A 136 23.43 21.67 -40.38
CA THR A 136 22.23 20.94 -39.90
C THR A 136 22.58 19.51 -39.50
N ARG A 137 23.35 18.79 -40.34
CA ARG A 137 23.79 17.42 -40.00
C ARG A 137 24.63 17.38 -38.71
N ASP A 138 25.53 18.30 -38.53
CA ASP A 138 26.37 18.36 -37.33
C ASP A 138 25.55 18.66 -36.10
N SER A 139 24.59 19.57 -36.18
CA SER A 139 23.64 19.86 -35.09
C SER A 139 22.79 18.61 -34.73
N VAL A 140 22.25 17.92 -35.72
CA VAL A 140 21.47 16.69 -35.48
C VAL A 140 22.36 15.61 -34.84
N ARG A 141 23.57 15.39 -35.33
CA ARG A 141 24.53 14.44 -34.78
C ARG A 141 24.91 14.75 -33.31
N ALA A 142 25.14 16.03 -33.01
CA ALA A 142 25.42 16.50 -31.65
C ALA A 142 24.24 16.23 -30.72
N ILE A 143 23.02 16.53 -31.15
CA ILE A 143 21.80 16.26 -30.38
C ILE A 143 21.61 14.73 -30.18
N MET A 144 21.93 13.91 -31.18
CA MET A 144 21.90 12.44 -31.03
C MET A 144 22.89 11.95 -29.97
N MET A 145 24.12 12.49 -29.96
CA MET A 145 25.14 12.20 -28.96
C MET A 145 24.68 12.62 -27.57
N ILE A 146 24.17 13.84 -27.42
CA ILE A 146 23.63 14.33 -26.15
C ILE A 146 22.51 13.39 -25.64
N ARG A 147 21.62 12.96 -26.53
CA ARG A 147 20.56 12.02 -26.18
C ARG A 147 21.11 10.67 -25.69
N ALA A 148 22.17 10.15 -26.32
CA ALA A 148 22.79 8.91 -25.89
C ALA A 148 23.33 9.02 -24.45
N TYR A 149 23.98 10.12 -24.09
CA TYR A 149 24.40 10.37 -22.69
C TYR A 149 23.21 10.43 -21.73
N ARG A 150 22.11 11.09 -22.09
CA ARG A 150 20.89 11.13 -21.27
C ARG A 150 20.27 9.75 -21.02
N MET A 151 20.39 8.85 -22.01
CA MET A 151 19.84 7.49 -21.93
C MET A 151 20.78 6.49 -21.24
N ARG A 152 22.10 6.62 -21.42
CA ARG A 152 23.06 5.59 -21.03
C ARG A 152 24.26 6.09 -20.23
N GLY A 153 24.43 7.38 -20.09
CA GLY A 153 25.56 7.94 -19.36
C GLY A 153 25.67 7.42 -17.93
N HIS A 154 24.51 7.20 -17.27
CA HIS A 154 24.46 6.63 -15.91
C HIS A 154 25.15 5.25 -15.80
N LEU A 155 25.20 4.46 -16.88
CA LEU A 155 25.88 3.16 -16.89
C LEU A 155 27.41 3.31 -16.80
N HIS A 156 27.93 4.47 -17.21
CA HIS A 156 29.36 4.84 -17.12
C HIS A 156 29.68 5.70 -15.89
N ALA A 157 28.68 5.99 -15.06
CA ALA A 157 28.91 6.77 -13.84
C ALA A 157 29.77 5.98 -12.84
N LYS A 158 30.64 6.70 -12.13
CA LYS A 158 31.55 6.13 -11.12
C LYS A 158 30.81 5.87 -9.82
N LEU A 159 29.84 4.96 -9.84
CA LEU A 159 28.92 4.72 -8.74
C LEU A 159 29.49 3.77 -7.68
N ASP A 160 30.24 2.72 -8.10
CA ASP A 160 30.78 1.73 -7.18
C ASP A 160 32.00 2.28 -6.42
N PRO A 161 31.90 2.52 -5.10
CA PRO A 161 33.03 3.00 -4.29
C PRO A 161 34.18 2.01 -4.21
N LEU A 162 33.94 0.71 -4.42
CA LEU A 162 34.95 -0.34 -4.33
C LEU A 162 35.64 -0.63 -5.67
N GLY A 163 35.07 -0.18 -6.79
CA GLY A 163 35.57 -0.42 -8.12
C GLY A 163 35.67 -1.91 -8.50
N ILE A 164 34.82 -2.75 -7.92
CA ILE A 164 34.81 -4.23 -8.14
C ILE A 164 33.71 -4.68 -9.09
N ALA A 165 32.81 -3.80 -9.48
CA ALA A 165 31.81 -4.08 -10.50
C ALA A 165 32.50 -4.51 -11.81
N ALA A 166 31.86 -5.43 -12.55
CA ALA A 166 32.37 -5.80 -13.88
C ALA A 166 32.48 -4.53 -14.75
N PRO A 167 33.55 -4.43 -15.55
CA PRO A 167 33.67 -3.31 -16.49
C PRO A 167 32.40 -3.24 -17.34
N VAL A 168 31.81 -2.06 -17.42
CA VAL A 168 30.69 -1.82 -18.33
C VAL A 168 31.23 -1.99 -19.75
N GLU A 169 30.47 -2.67 -20.62
CA GLU A 169 30.82 -2.76 -22.03
C GLU A 169 31.04 -1.34 -22.59
N ASP A 170 32.09 -1.18 -23.42
CA ASP A 170 32.38 0.10 -24.04
C ASP A 170 31.27 0.45 -25.05
N TYR A 171 30.26 1.18 -24.57
CA TYR A 171 29.18 1.65 -25.44
C TYR A 171 29.69 2.74 -26.35
N LYS A 172 30.10 2.32 -27.57
CA LYS A 172 30.53 3.24 -28.63
C LYS A 172 29.58 4.41 -28.90
N GLU A 173 28.32 4.26 -28.53
CA GLU A 173 27.29 5.31 -28.65
C GLU A 173 27.53 6.56 -27.80
N LEU A 174 28.46 6.55 -26.82
CA LEU A 174 28.88 7.75 -26.11
C LEU A 174 30.07 8.44 -26.77
N SER A 175 30.72 7.79 -27.74
CA SER A 175 31.87 8.33 -28.47
C SER A 175 31.41 9.22 -29.61
N PRO A 176 32.02 10.43 -29.79
CA PRO A 176 31.71 11.31 -30.93
C PRO A 176 31.90 10.67 -32.28
N GLU A 177 32.88 9.77 -32.41
CA GLU A 177 33.19 9.05 -33.64
C GLU A 177 32.04 8.23 -34.17
N ASN A 178 31.20 7.67 -33.23
CA ASN A 178 30.02 6.93 -33.60
C ASN A 178 28.97 7.78 -34.34
N TYR A 179 29.00 9.08 -34.16
CA TYR A 179 28.17 10.06 -34.85
C TYR A 179 28.83 10.66 -36.08
N GLY A 180 30.01 10.15 -36.44
CA GLY A 180 30.77 10.58 -37.61
C GLY A 180 31.51 11.89 -37.43
N PHE A 181 31.80 12.29 -36.20
CA PHE A 181 32.71 13.35 -35.89
C PHE A 181 34.14 12.80 -35.91
N THR A 182 35.06 13.65 -36.31
CA THR A 182 36.49 13.34 -36.40
C THR A 182 37.29 14.39 -35.62
N ALA A 183 38.57 14.15 -35.37
CA ALA A 183 39.43 15.11 -34.68
C ALA A 183 39.46 16.51 -35.35
N ALA A 184 39.17 16.60 -36.66
CA ALA A 184 39.07 17.88 -37.36
C ALA A 184 37.82 18.71 -36.99
N ASP A 185 36.82 18.09 -36.36
CA ASP A 185 35.56 18.72 -35.98
C ASP A 185 35.61 19.28 -34.55
N TYR A 186 36.61 18.92 -33.72
CA TYR A 186 36.64 19.17 -32.28
C TYR A 186 36.66 20.67 -31.95
N ASP A 187 37.36 21.50 -32.71
CA ASP A 187 37.44 22.94 -32.44
C ASP A 187 36.30 23.74 -33.09
N ARG A 188 35.43 23.06 -33.85
CA ARG A 188 34.35 23.71 -34.58
C ARG A 188 33.14 23.92 -33.68
N LYS A 189 32.60 25.15 -33.66
CA LYS A 189 31.35 25.44 -32.94
C LYS A 189 30.14 24.90 -33.68
N ILE A 190 29.42 24.02 -33.07
CA ILE A 190 28.18 23.38 -33.55
C ILE A 190 27.00 24.06 -32.90
N PHE A 191 25.98 24.38 -33.68
CA PHE A 191 24.73 24.92 -33.17
C PHE A 191 23.92 23.83 -32.47
N ILE A 192 23.61 24.01 -31.16
CA ILE A 192 22.85 23.07 -30.36
C ILE A 192 21.60 23.69 -29.71
N ASP A 193 21.22 24.90 -30.15
CA ASP A 193 19.94 25.57 -29.84
C ASP A 193 19.62 25.65 -28.35
N ASN A 194 20.58 26.03 -27.52
CA ASN A 194 20.48 26.10 -26.05
C ASN A 194 20.33 24.76 -25.35
N VAL A 195 20.44 23.64 -26.04
CA VAL A 195 20.61 22.33 -25.39
C VAL A 195 21.91 22.39 -24.59
N LEU A 196 21.95 21.86 -23.38
CA LEU A 196 23.04 22.01 -22.40
C LEU A 196 23.25 23.46 -21.91
N GLY A 197 22.31 24.37 -22.13
CA GLY A 197 22.41 25.79 -21.76
C GLY A 197 23.33 26.62 -22.66
N LEU A 198 23.75 26.08 -23.80
CA LEU A 198 24.66 26.73 -24.78
C LEU A 198 23.99 26.79 -26.15
N GLU A 199 24.04 27.96 -26.79
CA GLU A 199 23.53 28.13 -28.17
C GLU A 199 24.45 27.42 -29.18
N TYR A 200 25.76 27.53 -28.98
CA TYR A 200 26.82 26.86 -29.74
C TYR A 200 27.80 26.22 -28.78
N ALA A 201 28.26 25.03 -29.08
CA ALA A 201 29.29 24.33 -28.32
C ALA A 201 30.25 23.59 -29.26
N THR A 202 31.48 23.42 -28.82
CA THR A 202 32.42 22.47 -29.40
C THR A 202 32.17 21.07 -28.85
N ILE A 203 32.68 20.04 -29.51
CA ILE A 203 32.56 18.65 -29.04
C ILE A 203 33.16 18.47 -27.63
N PRO A 204 34.38 18.98 -27.33
CA PRO A 204 34.92 18.90 -25.98
C PRO A 204 34.06 19.59 -24.92
N GLU A 205 33.51 20.79 -25.19
CA GLU A 205 32.59 21.46 -24.25
C GLU A 205 31.34 20.64 -23.98
N MET A 206 30.77 20.03 -25.02
CA MET A 206 29.61 19.13 -24.84
C MET A 206 29.98 17.91 -24.00
N ILE A 207 31.09 17.24 -24.29
CA ILE A 207 31.52 16.03 -23.57
C ILE A 207 31.83 16.37 -22.12
N GLU A 208 32.49 17.46 -21.82
CA GLU A 208 32.81 17.90 -20.46
C GLU A 208 31.51 18.06 -19.63
N ILE A 209 30.50 18.73 -20.19
CA ILE A 209 29.20 18.90 -19.53
C ILE A 209 28.50 17.53 -19.33
N LEU A 210 28.48 16.70 -20.38
CA LEU A 210 27.79 15.43 -20.37
C LEU A 210 28.44 14.41 -19.41
N GLU A 211 29.75 14.28 -19.44
CA GLU A 211 30.48 13.38 -18.54
C GLU A 211 30.33 13.83 -17.07
N ARG A 212 30.44 15.13 -16.80
CA ARG A 212 30.24 15.67 -15.47
C ARG A 212 28.82 15.42 -14.96
N THR A 213 27.83 15.52 -15.84
CA THR A 213 26.41 15.39 -15.47
C THR A 213 25.97 13.93 -15.32
N TYR A 214 26.44 13.05 -16.23
CA TYR A 214 25.89 11.69 -16.34
C TYR A 214 26.88 10.58 -15.99
N CYS A 215 28.20 10.84 -16.05
CA CYS A 215 29.23 9.82 -15.89
C CYS A 215 30.14 10.08 -14.66
N SER A 216 29.79 11.03 -13.78
CA SER A 216 30.55 11.34 -12.58
C SER A 216 30.19 10.40 -11.43
N THR A 217 30.26 10.88 -10.18
CA THR A 217 29.76 10.20 -8.98
C THR A 217 28.22 10.30 -8.80
N LEU A 218 27.55 10.93 -9.76
CA LEU A 218 26.12 11.05 -9.92
C LEU A 218 25.70 10.52 -11.28
N GLY A 219 24.74 9.60 -11.33
CA GLY A 219 24.04 9.15 -12.51
C GLY A 219 22.55 9.46 -12.40
N VAL A 220 21.87 9.81 -13.49
CA VAL A 220 20.45 10.17 -13.45
C VAL A 220 19.69 9.42 -14.54
N GLU A 221 18.63 8.73 -14.14
CA GLU A 221 17.68 8.09 -15.04
C GLU A 221 16.34 8.80 -15.03
N PHE A 222 15.94 9.36 -16.18
CA PHE A 222 14.67 10.08 -16.31
C PHE A 222 14.07 9.97 -17.73
N MET A 223 14.80 9.37 -18.67
CA MET A 223 14.33 9.27 -20.06
C MET A 223 13.12 8.36 -20.25
N HIS A 224 12.84 7.49 -19.29
CA HIS A 224 11.63 6.65 -19.23
C HIS A 224 10.37 7.39 -18.79
N ILE A 225 10.49 8.64 -18.34
CA ILE A 225 9.36 9.48 -17.96
C ILE A 225 8.64 9.95 -19.21
N SER A 226 7.33 9.77 -19.31
CA SER A 226 6.54 10.21 -20.46
C SER A 226 6.20 11.70 -20.43
N ASN A 227 6.13 12.31 -19.25
CA ASN A 227 5.79 13.73 -19.11
C ASN A 227 6.97 14.65 -19.52
N PRO A 228 6.84 15.47 -20.58
CA PRO A 228 7.93 16.32 -21.06
C PRO A 228 8.31 17.43 -20.07
N GLU A 229 7.37 17.96 -19.29
CA GLU A 229 7.65 18.99 -18.29
C GLU A 229 8.56 18.48 -17.19
N GLU A 230 8.34 17.24 -16.74
CA GLU A 230 9.18 16.61 -15.72
C GLU A 230 10.60 16.36 -16.26
N LYS A 231 10.73 15.87 -17.50
CA LYS A 231 12.04 15.68 -18.16
C LYS A 231 12.78 17.01 -18.31
N ALA A 232 12.13 18.03 -18.85
CA ALA A 232 12.73 19.35 -19.04
C ALA A 232 13.20 19.95 -17.70
N TRP A 233 12.39 19.83 -16.64
CA TRP A 233 12.76 20.32 -15.33
C TRP A 233 14.00 19.64 -14.75
N ILE A 234 14.12 18.32 -14.94
CA ILE A 234 15.31 17.57 -14.49
C ILE A 234 16.53 18.07 -15.28
N GLN A 235 16.43 18.19 -16.61
CA GLN A 235 17.51 18.68 -17.46
C GLN A 235 17.98 20.08 -17.06
N GLU A 236 17.07 21.01 -16.84
CA GLU A 236 17.38 22.37 -16.38
C GLU A 236 18.12 22.39 -15.04
N ARG A 237 17.94 21.38 -14.19
CA ARG A 237 18.59 21.27 -12.88
C ARG A 237 19.99 20.71 -12.93
N ILE A 238 20.26 19.78 -13.85
CA ILE A 238 21.52 19.03 -13.88
C ILE A 238 22.43 19.40 -15.05
N GLU A 239 21.88 19.88 -16.17
CA GLU A 239 22.64 20.20 -17.37
C GLU A 239 23.01 21.68 -17.41
N GLY A 240 24.18 21.99 -17.94
CA GLY A 240 24.66 23.33 -18.18
C GLY A 240 26.10 23.56 -17.69
N PRO A 241 26.78 24.58 -18.21
CA PRO A 241 28.20 24.88 -17.86
C PRO A 241 28.34 25.27 -16.39
N ASP A 242 27.33 25.92 -15.82
CA ASP A 242 27.25 26.39 -14.43
C ASP A 242 26.58 25.39 -13.45
N LYS A 243 26.12 24.23 -13.95
CA LYS A 243 25.51 23.17 -13.14
C LYS A 243 26.58 22.19 -12.69
N GLY A 244 26.45 21.78 -11.45
CA GLY A 244 27.36 20.80 -10.84
C GLY A 244 27.20 20.76 -9.34
N VAL A 245 27.90 19.80 -8.73
CA VAL A 245 27.91 19.63 -7.28
C VAL A 245 28.79 20.74 -6.69
N ALA A 246 28.19 21.71 -6.02
CA ALA A 246 28.92 22.82 -5.38
C ALA A 246 28.27 23.18 -4.04
N PHE A 247 29.11 23.35 -3.03
CA PHE A 247 28.73 23.74 -1.68
C PHE A 247 29.58 24.88 -1.17
N THR A 248 29.02 25.72 -0.29
CA THR A 248 29.80 26.71 0.45
C THR A 248 30.72 26.02 1.45
N VAL A 249 31.73 26.74 1.95
CA VAL A 249 32.64 26.25 3.00
C VAL A 249 31.85 25.75 4.21
N GLU A 250 30.82 26.49 4.65
CA GLU A 250 29.97 26.14 5.78
C GLU A 250 29.16 24.84 5.47
N GLY A 251 28.67 24.71 4.24
CA GLY A 251 27.97 23.52 3.78
C GLY A 251 28.85 22.28 3.82
N LYS A 252 30.09 22.38 3.33
CA LYS A 252 31.08 21.31 3.37
C LYS A 252 31.45 20.92 4.79
N LYS A 253 31.67 21.89 5.70
CA LYS A 253 31.89 21.64 7.13
C LYS A 253 30.70 20.98 7.81
N ALA A 254 29.47 21.35 7.47
CA ALA A 254 28.27 20.75 8.01
C ALA A 254 28.09 19.28 7.55
N ILE A 255 28.39 18.98 6.28
CA ILE A 255 28.39 17.60 5.76
C ILE A 255 29.43 16.75 6.52
N LEU A 256 30.67 17.25 6.68
CA LEU A 256 31.73 16.55 7.42
C LEU A 256 31.33 16.31 8.88
N ALA A 257 30.73 17.28 9.56
CA ALA A 257 30.27 17.13 10.92
C ALA A 257 29.28 15.96 11.06
N LYS A 258 28.32 15.84 10.14
CA LYS A 258 27.34 14.74 10.14
C LYS A 258 27.97 13.37 9.87
N ILE A 259 29.00 13.31 9.06
CA ILE A 259 29.76 12.06 8.83
C ILE A 259 30.57 11.69 10.08
N ILE A 260 31.20 12.67 10.75
CA ILE A 260 31.91 12.46 12.02
C ILE A 260 30.94 11.95 13.09
N GLU A 261 29.75 12.53 13.18
CA GLU A 261 28.70 12.10 14.11
C GLU A 261 28.28 10.65 13.82
N ALA A 262 28.06 10.30 12.54
CA ALA A 262 27.60 8.98 12.14
C ALA A 262 28.65 7.89 12.39
N GLU A 263 29.86 8.05 11.85
CA GLU A 263 30.93 7.06 12.00
C GLU A 263 31.41 6.97 13.45
N GLY A 264 31.62 8.11 14.11
CA GLY A 264 32.08 8.13 15.51
C GLY A 264 31.08 7.50 16.48
N TYR A 265 29.77 7.62 16.22
CA TYR A 265 28.76 6.95 17.03
C TYR A 265 28.84 5.42 16.92
N GLU A 266 28.95 4.89 15.71
CA GLU A 266 29.02 3.44 15.49
C GLU A 266 30.32 2.84 16.02
N GLN A 267 31.45 3.54 15.86
CA GLN A 267 32.73 3.15 16.48
C GLN A 267 32.62 3.16 18.01
N PHE A 268 31.94 4.14 18.59
CA PHE A 268 31.71 4.19 20.04
C PHE A 268 30.89 3.00 20.54
N LEU A 269 29.83 2.65 19.81
CA LEU A 269 29.00 1.49 20.12
C LEU A 269 29.82 0.18 20.02
N ASP A 270 30.70 0.07 19.04
CA ASP A 270 31.55 -1.12 18.87
C ASP A 270 32.46 -1.33 20.07
N VAL A 271 33.08 -0.27 20.56
CA VAL A 271 33.95 -0.32 21.73
C VAL A 271 33.19 -0.64 23.02
N LYS A 272 32.02 0.02 23.24
CA LYS A 272 31.27 -0.10 24.51
C LYS A 272 30.37 -1.33 24.59
N PHE A 273 29.87 -1.84 23.44
CA PHE A 273 28.90 -2.92 23.37
C PHE A 273 29.33 -4.00 22.37
N LYS A 274 30.56 -4.45 22.49
CA LYS A 274 31.16 -5.46 21.61
C LYS A 274 30.28 -6.72 21.53
N GLY A 275 30.03 -7.19 20.30
CA GLY A 275 29.24 -8.39 20.02
C GLY A 275 27.71 -8.23 20.13
N THR A 276 27.23 -7.07 20.55
CA THR A 276 25.79 -6.80 20.55
C THR A 276 25.32 -6.35 19.16
N LYS A 277 24.24 -6.95 18.64
CA LYS A 277 23.69 -6.61 17.33
C LYS A 277 23.31 -5.13 17.23
N ARG A 278 23.84 -4.43 16.22
CA ARG A 278 23.63 -3.00 15.95
C ARG A 278 23.16 -2.74 14.53
N PHE A 279 23.57 -3.57 13.58
CA PHE A 279 23.35 -3.38 12.13
C PHE A 279 23.84 -2.02 11.65
N GLY A 280 25.12 -1.76 11.84
CA GLY A 280 25.74 -0.46 11.56
C GLY A 280 25.59 0.02 10.13
N LEU A 281 25.72 1.36 9.98
CA LEU A 281 25.70 2.05 8.70
C LEU A 281 27.07 2.10 8.02
N ASP A 282 28.12 1.64 8.71
CA ASP A 282 29.51 1.74 8.27
C ASP A 282 29.71 1.41 6.78
N GLY A 283 30.26 2.38 6.03
CA GLY A 283 30.39 2.37 4.58
C GLY A 283 29.24 3.07 3.82
N GLY A 284 28.24 3.57 4.54
CA GLY A 284 27.10 4.31 4.00
C GLY A 284 26.75 5.59 4.78
N GLU A 285 27.73 6.18 5.48
CA GLU A 285 27.55 7.31 6.41
C GLU A 285 27.00 8.55 5.73
N SER A 286 27.18 8.70 4.42
CA SER A 286 26.61 9.78 3.60
C SER A 286 25.07 9.83 3.61
N LEU A 287 24.39 8.76 4.06
CA LEU A 287 22.96 8.76 4.32
C LEU A 287 22.55 9.84 5.31
N ILE A 288 23.31 10.06 6.37
CA ILE A 288 22.93 11.01 7.43
C ILE A 288 22.87 12.45 6.92
N PRO A 289 23.90 13.02 6.29
CA PRO A 289 23.79 14.36 5.72
C PRO A 289 22.77 14.43 4.58
N ALA A 290 22.51 13.35 3.84
CA ALA A 290 21.45 13.31 2.83
C ALA A 290 20.05 13.48 3.46
N LEU A 291 19.75 12.77 4.53
CA LEU A 291 18.48 12.89 5.24
C LEU A 291 18.29 14.29 5.86
N GLU A 292 19.35 14.86 6.44
CA GLU A 292 19.34 16.23 6.94
C GLU A 292 19.05 17.24 5.81
N GLN A 293 19.62 17.04 4.63
CA GLN A 293 19.35 17.88 3.45
C GLN A 293 17.92 17.75 2.95
N ILE A 294 17.37 16.52 2.91
CA ILE A 294 15.97 16.30 2.55
C ILE A 294 15.03 17.08 3.47
N LEU A 295 15.25 16.99 4.78
CA LEU A 295 14.43 17.69 5.77
C LEU A 295 14.59 19.20 5.69
N LYS A 296 15.84 19.70 5.60
CA LYS A 296 16.16 21.12 5.45
C LYS A 296 15.51 21.70 4.19
N ARG A 297 15.75 21.05 3.03
CA ARG A 297 15.20 21.53 1.76
C ARG A 297 13.68 21.43 1.74
N GLY A 298 13.14 20.36 2.29
CA GLY A 298 11.70 20.19 2.45
C GLY A 298 11.06 21.30 3.28
N GLY A 299 11.64 21.61 4.45
CA GLY A 299 11.20 22.70 5.31
C GLY A 299 11.14 24.04 4.58
N ASN A 300 12.20 24.34 3.80
CA ASN A 300 12.26 25.55 2.97
C ASN A 300 11.22 25.59 1.84
N LEU A 301 10.72 24.42 1.42
CA LEU A 301 9.67 24.28 0.41
C LEU A 301 8.26 24.06 1.00
N GLY A 302 8.12 24.18 2.33
CA GLY A 302 6.82 24.14 3.00
C GLY A 302 6.46 22.80 3.64
N LEU A 303 7.38 21.83 3.68
CA LEU A 303 7.20 20.58 4.43
C LEU A 303 6.97 20.87 5.91
N LYS A 304 6.00 20.20 6.52
CA LYS A 304 5.65 20.32 7.95
C LYS A 304 5.94 19.05 8.72
N GLU A 305 5.84 17.91 8.05
CA GLU A 305 6.03 16.62 8.71
C GLU A 305 6.68 15.60 7.77
N ALA A 306 7.55 14.74 8.33
CA ALA A 306 8.10 13.58 7.63
C ALA A 306 7.87 12.31 8.44
N VAL A 307 7.28 11.30 7.78
CA VAL A 307 7.02 9.98 8.36
C VAL A 307 7.99 8.99 7.73
N PHE A 308 8.87 8.43 8.56
CA PHE A 308 9.93 7.53 8.12
C PHE A 308 9.53 6.06 8.28
N GLY A 309 9.92 5.25 7.30
CA GLY A 309 10.01 3.80 7.37
C GLY A 309 11.41 3.34 7.00
N MET A 310 11.94 2.38 7.70
CA MET A 310 13.24 1.81 7.36
C MET A 310 13.48 0.45 8.01
N ALA A 311 14.31 -0.36 7.37
CA ALA A 311 14.84 -1.59 7.93
C ALA A 311 15.84 -1.32 9.08
N HIS A 312 16.54 -2.36 9.52
CA HIS A 312 17.48 -2.31 10.66
C HIS A 312 18.81 -1.60 10.34
N ARG A 313 19.29 -1.61 9.07
CA ARG A 313 20.59 -1.04 8.67
C ARG A 313 20.65 0.46 8.89
N GLY A 314 21.56 0.91 9.76
CA GLY A 314 21.72 2.32 10.11
C GLY A 314 20.62 2.89 10.99
N ARG A 315 19.65 2.08 11.45
CA ARG A 315 18.49 2.59 12.20
C ARG A 315 18.86 3.28 13.51
N LEU A 316 19.85 2.75 14.25
CA LEU A 316 20.31 3.39 15.49
C LEU A 316 20.94 4.76 15.23
N ASN A 317 21.64 4.91 14.11
CA ASN A 317 22.19 6.16 13.66
C ASN A 317 21.07 7.16 13.29
N VAL A 318 20.06 6.73 12.52
CA VAL A 318 18.88 7.56 12.19
C VAL A 318 18.12 7.95 13.45
N LEU A 319 17.91 7.03 14.40
CA LEU A 319 17.23 7.32 15.68
C LEU A 319 17.93 8.43 16.47
N SER A 320 19.27 8.40 16.54
CA SER A 320 20.02 9.41 17.30
C SER A 320 20.25 10.69 16.50
N GLN A 321 20.80 10.62 15.28
CA GLN A 321 21.28 11.79 14.54
C GLN A 321 20.14 12.52 13.82
N VAL A 322 19.14 11.79 13.29
CA VAL A 322 18.05 12.38 12.51
C VAL A 322 16.80 12.58 13.35
N MET A 323 16.37 11.56 14.12
CA MET A 323 15.18 11.66 14.98
C MET A 323 15.46 12.37 16.32
N GLY A 324 16.73 12.58 16.67
CA GLY A 324 17.09 13.27 17.89
C GLY A 324 16.81 12.49 19.19
N LYS A 325 16.68 11.15 19.12
CA LYS A 325 16.59 10.30 20.31
C LYS A 325 17.88 10.44 21.12
N PRO A 326 17.84 10.79 22.43
CA PRO A 326 19.04 10.99 23.23
C PRO A 326 19.92 9.72 23.24
N HIS A 327 21.22 9.87 23.04
CA HIS A 327 22.17 8.75 23.10
C HIS A 327 22.10 8.00 24.42
N ARG A 328 21.91 8.71 25.55
CA ARG A 328 21.73 8.11 26.89
C ARG A 328 20.56 7.14 26.94
N ALA A 329 19.48 7.39 26.23
CA ALA A 329 18.34 6.47 26.16
C ALA A 329 18.70 5.19 25.39
N ILE A 330 19.40 5.33 24.25
CA ILE A 330 19.85 4.17 23.47
C ILE A 330 20.89 3.36 24.26
N PHE A 331 21.82 4.01 24.96
CA PHE A 331 22.80 3.32 25.82
C PHE A 331 22.15 2.59 26.98
N HIS A 332 21.06 3.15 27.55
CA HIS A 332 20.26 2.46 28.54
C HIS A 332 19.61 1.17 27.98
N GLU A 333 19.03 1.24 26.80
CA GLU A 333 18.45 0.09 26.11
C GLU A 333 19.52 -0.99 25.78
N PHE A 334 20.74 -0.59 25.45
CA PHE A 334 21.85 -1.53 25.24
C PHE A 334 22.23 -2.30 26.52
N LYS A 335 22.01 -1.72 27.69
CA LYS A 335 22.24 -2.35 29.00
C LYS A 335 21.04 -3.20 29.47
N GLY A 336 20.03 -3.39 28.62
CA GLY A 336 18.82 -4.16 28.95
C GLY A 336 17.71 -3.36 29.62
N GLY A 337 17.82 -2.02 29.64
CA GLY A 337 16.78 -1.14 30.15
C GLY A 337 15.57 -1.08 29.22
N SER A 338 14.41 -0.83 29.79
CA SER A 338 13.16 -0.64 29.05
C SER A 338 13.15 0.69 28.29
N TYR A 339 12.50 0.72 27.12
CA TYR A 339 12.22 1.96 26.39
C TYR A 339 10.98 2.69 26.91
N ALA A 340 10.17 2.03 27.75
CA ALA A 340 8.96 2.57 28.37
C ALA A 340 9.08 2.57 29.90
N PRO A 341 8.34 3.44 30.61
CA PRO A 341 8.26 3.40 32.08
C PRO A 341 7.78 2.03 32.59
N ASP A 342 8.25 1.65 33.79
CA ASP A 342 7.91 0.36 34.41
C ASP A 342 6.41 0.15 34.65
N GLU A 343 5.64 1.23 34.65
CA GLU A 343 4.17 1.22 34.85
C GLU A 343 3.40 0.84 33.58
N VAL A 344 4.09 0.78 32.42
CA VAL A 344 3.45 0.48 31.13
C VAL A 344 3.75 -0.96 30.76
N GLU A 345 2.73 -1.80 30.79
CA GLU A 345 2.84 -3.21 30.39
C GLU A 345 3.03 -3.36 28.88
N GLY A 346 3.99 -4.19 28.49
CA GLY A 346 4.28 -4.56 27.10
C GLY A 346 5.35 -5.64 27.05
N SER A 347 5.37 -6.42 25.97
CA SER A 347 6.45 -7.42 25.76
C SER A 347 7.76 -6.76 25.32
N GLY A 348 7.69 -5.52 24.81
CA GLY A 348 8.82 -4.82 24.23
C GLY A 348 9.31 -5.44 22.92
N ASP A 349 10.32 -4.80 22.32
CA ASP A 349 11.00 -5.29 21.12
C ASP A 349 12.49 -4.89 21.16
N VAL A 350 13.28 -5.44 20.26
CA VAL A 350 14.70 -5.08 20.13
C VAL A 350 14.86 -3.61 19.73
N LYS A 351 15.91 -2.97 20.26
CA LYS A 351 16.12 -1.52 20.13
C LYS A 351 16.11 -0.99 18.67
N TYR A 352 16.56 -1.82 17.73
CA TYR A 352 16.62 -1.47 16.30
C TYR A 352 15.29 -1.71 15.55
N HIS A 353 14.18 -1.98 16.26
CA HIS A 353 12.80 -1.98 15.74
C HIS A 353 11.97 -0.82 16.28
N LEU A 354 12.44 -0.16 17.33
CA LEU A 354 11.68 0.91 17.98
C LEU A 354 11.56 2.15 17.10
N GLY A 355 10.45 2.86 17.28
CA GLY A 355 10.20 4.16 16.67
C GLY A 355 10.60 5.32 17.59
N ALA A 356 10.61 6.50 17.03
CA ALA A 356 10.78 7.77 17.76
C ALA A 356 10.07 8.90 17.01
N SER A 357 9.78 10.00 17.70
CA SER A 357 9.31 11.23 17.07
C SER A 357 9.85 12.45 17.79
N SER A 358 10.13 13.52 17.03
CA SER A 358 10.58 14.80 17.56
C SER A 358 10.30 15.92 16.57
N ASP A 359 10.45 17.14 17.06
CA ASP A 359 10.44 18.33 16.22
C ASP A 359 11.89 18.74 15.89
N ARG A 360 12.15 18.98 14.61
CA ARG A 360 13.44 19.46 14.11
C ARG A 360 13.24 20.87 13.54
N GLU A 361 14.27 21.70 13.65
CA GLU A 361 14.27 23.06 13.12
C GLU A 361 15.41 23.25 12.12
N PHE A 362 15.08 23.78 10.94
CA PHE A 362 16.01 24.03 9.85
C PHE A 362 15.75 25.43 9.30
N ASP A 363 16.71 26.33 9.40
CA ASP A 363 16.62 27.71 8.89
C ASP A 363 15.32 28.42 9.35
N GLY A 364 14.90 28.21 10.61
CA GLY A 364 13.64 28.74 11.17
C GLY A 364 12.38 27.96 10.77
N ASN A 365 12.49 26.89 9.96
CA ASN A 365 11.38 26.04 9.61
C ASN A 365 11.30 24.83 10.55
N LYS A 366 10.17 24.66 11.22
CA LYS A 366 9.90 23.53 12.09
C LYS A 366 9.32 22.38 11.25
N VAL A 367 9.94 21.22 11.34
CA VAL A 367 9.49 19.98 10.70
C VAL A 367 9.36 18.89 11.77
N HIS A 368 8.18 18.33 11.92
CA HIS A 368 7.99 17.17 12.78
C HIS A 368 8.49 15.91 12.08
N VAL A 369 9.32 15.12 12.74
CA VAL A 369 9.83 13.85 12.19
C VAL A 369 9.39 12.68 13.05
N SER A 370 8.95 11.60 12.41
CA SER A 370 8.54 10.39 13.11
C SER A 370 9.05 9.14 12.37
N LEU A 371 9.69 8.25 13.10
CA LEU A 371 10.13 6.93 12.60
C LEU A 371 9.16 5.87 13.09
N THR A 372 8.54 5.15 12.17
CA THR A 372 7.58 4.10 12.49
C THR A 372 8.31 2.86 13.02
N ALA A 373 7.81 2.28 14.11
CA ALA A 373 8.28 0.98 14.59
C ALA A 373 7.99 -0.12 13.55
N ASN A 374 8.88 -1.09 13.40
CA ASN A 374 8.75 -2.15 12.40
C ASN A 374 9.34 -3.47 12.87
N PRO A 375 8.91 -4.62 12.30
CA PRO A 375 9.52 -5.92 12.52
C PRO A 375 10.77 -6.12 11.65
N SER A 376 11.42 -7.28 11.77
CA SER A 376 12.53 -7.69 10.90
C SER A 376 12.11 -8.06 9.47
N HIS A 377 10.81 -8.15 9.18
CA HIS A 377 10.28 -8.41 7.84
C HIS A 377 10.50 -7.16 6.98
N LEU A 378 11.43 -7.27 6.04
CA LEU A 378 11.87 -6.14 5.22
C LEU A 378 10.73 -5.62 4.35
N GLU A 379 10.63 -4.29 4.23
CA GLU A 379 9.69 -3.51 3.40
C GLU A 379 8.22 -3.53 3.85
N ILE A 380 7.82 -4.41 4.78
CA ILE A 380 6.40 -4.47 5.21
C ILE A 380 5.94 -3.23 5.97
N VAL A 381 6.86 -2.41 6.46
CA VAL A 381 6.54 -1.12 7.10
C VAL A 381 6.13 -0.04 6.08
N ASP A 382 6.48 -0.20 4.82
CA ASP A 382 6.31 0.83 3.80
C ASP A 382 4.85 1.25 3.60
N PRO A 383 3.91 0.33 3.35
CA PRO A 383 2.50 0.69 3.26
C PRO A 383 1.96 1.28 4.57
N VAL A 384 2.46 0.84 5.73
CA VAL A 384 2.08 1.41 7.04
C VAL A 384 2.49 2.88 7.14
N VAL A 385 3.69 3.22 6.69
CA VAL A 385 4.18 4.62 6.64
C VAL A 385 3.33 5.45 5.69
N MET A 386 3.02 4.93 4.50
CA MET A 386 2.16 5.62 3.54
C MET A 386 0.76 5.87 4.10
N GLY A 387 0.17 4.90 4.78
CA GLY A 387 -1.12 5.02 5.46
C GLY A 387 -1.11 6.06 6.57
N LYS A 388 -0.07 6.07 7.42
CA LYS A 388 0.14 7.11 8.45
C LYS A 388 0.27 8.49 7.82
N ALA A 389 1.08 8.64 6.77
CA ALA A 389 1.25 9.90 6.06
C ALA A 389 -0.08 10.39 5.47
N ARG A 390 -0.87 9.51 4.86
CA ARG A 390 -2.19 9.83 4.34
C ARG A 390 -3.14 10.32 5.42
N ALA A 391 -3.19 9.67 6.57
CA ALA A 391 -4.02 10.09 7.69
C ALA A 391 -3.64 11.49 8.19
N LYS A 392 -2.35 11.77 8.32
CA LYS A 392 -1.81 13.08 8.73
C LYS A 392 -2.10 14.17 7.69
N GLN A 393 -1.99 13.87 6.41
CA GLN A 393 -2.39 14.75 5.31
C GLN A 393 -3.87 15.10 5.38
N ASP A 394 -4.72 14.13 5.66
CA ASP A 394 -6.16 14.33 5.79
C ASP A 394 -6.55 15.18 7.04
N MET A 395 -5.76 15.13 8.11
CA MET A 395 -5.96 15.93 9.32
C MET A 395 -5.46 17.36 9.15
N GLY A 396 -4.32 17.54 8.50
CA GLY A 396 -3.68 18.86 8.31
C GLY A 396 -4.29 19.69 7.18
N ALA A 397 -5.22 19.14 6.39
CA ALA A 397 -5.78 19.82 5.25
C ALA A 397 -6.70 20.97 5.65
N THR A 398 -6.38 22.16 5.19
CA THR A 398 -7.19 23.38 5.37
C THR A 398 -7.99 23.73 4.13
N VAL A 399 -7.65 23.15 2.99
CA VAL A 399 -8.28 23.38 1.69
C VAL A 399 -8.74 22.04 1.11
N TRP A 400 -9.94 22.03 0.57
CA TRP A 400 -10.53 20.88 -0.11
C TRP A 400 -11.03 21.29 -1.48
N ASP A 401 -10.79 20.47 -2.49
CA ASP A 401 -11.36 20.60 -3.83
C ASP A 401 -12.38 19.48 -4.00
N GLY A 402 -13.63 19.83 -3.76
CA GLY A 402 -14.72 18.88 -3.66
C GLY A 402 -14.47 17.85 -2.55
N ASP A 403 -14.37 16.57 -2.89
CA ASP A 403 -14.09 15.46 -1.99
C ASP A 403 -12.59 15.14 -1.85
N THR A 404 -11.70 15.91 -2.50
CA THR A 404 -10.26 15.67 -2.52
C THR A 404 -9.48 16.80 -1.87
N ILE A 405 -8.31 16.47 -1.36
CA ILE A 405 -7.31 17.43 -0.89
C ILE A 405 -6.34 17.70 -2.04
N PRO A 406 -6.03 18.97 -2.38
CA PRO A 406 -5.02 19.29 -3.36
C PRO A 406 -3.69 18.62 -3.06
N LEU A 407 -2.96 18.18 -4.10
CA LEU A 407 -1.67 17.52 -3.92
C LEU A 407 -0.64 18.43 -3.24
N SER A 408 -0.71 19.72 -3.43
CA SER A 408 0.13 20.72 -2.74
C SER A 408 -0.10 20.73 -1.22
N GLU A 409 -1.33 20.53 -0.76
CA GLU A 409 -1.62 20.39 0.67
C GLU A 409 -1.09 19.05 1.22
N ARG A 410 -1.28 17.97 0.46
CA ARG A 410 -0.73 16.67 0.81
C ARG A 410 0.79 16.67 0.87
N ALA A 411 1.44 17.45 0.00
CA ALA A 411 2.89 17.55 -0.07
C ALA A 411 3.54 18.05 1.24
N LYS A 412 2.78 18.69 2.12
CA LYS A 412 3.24 19.15 3.45
C LYS A 412 3.62 18.00 4.40
N VAL A 413 3.19 16.77 4.11
CA VAL A 413 3.58 15.55 4.84
C VAL A 413 4.30 14.62 3.89
N LEU A 414 5.54 14.27 4.20
CA LEU A 414 6.43 13.41 3.40
C LEU A 414 6.48 12.01 3.97
N PRO A 415 6.03 10.96 3.26
CA PRO A 415 6.49 9.61 3.50
C PRO A 415 7.90 9.44 2.94
N LEU A 416 8.85 9.02 3.79
CA LEU A 416 10.24 8.76 3.43
C LEU A 416 10.59 7.32 3.82
N LEU A 417 10.97 6.53 2.82
CA LEU A 417 11.27 5.12 2.96
C LEU A 417 12.74 4.85 2.66
N ILE A 418 13.41 4.12 3.56
CA ILE A 418 14.82 3.78 3.44
C ILE A 418 14.95 2.27 3.32
N HIS A 419 15.49 1.82 2.21
CA HIS A 419 15.51 0.44 1.76
C HIS A 419 16.92 -0.14 1.72
N GLY A 420 17.03 -1.47 1.82
CA GLY A 420 18.21 -2.19 1.33
C GLY A 420 18.05 -2.57 -0.14
N ASP A 421 19.13 -2.64 -0.91
CA ASP A 421 19.10 -2.91 -2.34
C ASP A 421 18.44 -4.25 -2.71
N ALA A 422 18.78 -5.31 -2.01
CA ALA A 422 18.22 -6.63 -2.27
C ALA A 422 16.72 -6.70 -1.92
N ALA A 423 16.29 -6.00 -0.87
CA ALA A 423 14.90 -5.95 -0.45
C ALA A 423 14.04 -5.11 -1.41
N PHE A 424 14.53 -3.95 -1.82
CA PHE A 424 13.82 -3.09 -2.78
C PHE A 424 13.58 -3.78 -4.12
N ALA A 425 14.58 -4.51 -4.62
CA ALA A 425 14.44 -5.27 -5.86
C ALA A 425 13.60 -6.54 -5.73
N GLY A 426 13.54 -7.15 -4.53
CA GLY A 426 13.04 -8.52 -4.37
C GLY A 426 11.70 -8.67 -3.66
N GLN A 427 11.31 -7.75 -2.78
CA GLN A 427 10.07 -7.84 -2.02
C GLN A 427 8.86 -7.35 -2.84
N GLY A 428 7.84 -8.21 -3.00
CA GLY A 428 6.66 -7.90 -3.81
C GLY A 428 5.88 -6.68 -3.34
N VAL A 429 5.89 -6.39 -2.05
CA VAL A 429 5.24 -5.22 -1.46
C VAL A 429 5.77 -3.89 -2.03
N ILE A 430 7.03 -3.86 -2.52
CA ILE A 430 7.59 -2.68 -3.21
C ILE A 430 6.79 -2.37 -4.48
N ALA A 431 6.54 -3.37 -5.33
CA ALA A 431 5.73 -3.19 -6.54
C ALA A 431 4.30 -2.75 -6.17
N GLU A 432 3.74 -3.30 -5.11
CA GLU A 432 2.41 -2.93 -4.63
C GLU A 432 2.33 -1.47 -4.16
N ILE A 433 3.28 -0.99 -3.33
CA ILE A 433 3.29 0.42 -2.88
C ILE A 433 3.54 1.40 -4.02
N LEU A 434 4.39 1.03 -4.99
CA LEU A 434 4.58 1.82 -6.20
C LEU A 434 3.27 1.91 -7.00
N GLY A 435 2.54 0.80 -7.14
CA GLY A 435 1.23 0.78 -7.78
C GLY A 435 0.18 1.64 -7.07
N LEU A 436 0.23 1.75 -5.74
CA LEU A 436 -0.67 2.60 -4.94
C LEU A 436 -0.39 4.10 -5.12
N SER A 437 0.83 4.49 -5.49
CA SER A 437 1.35 5.86 -5.41
C SER A 437 0.55 6.90 -6.20
N GLY A 438 -0.08 6.51 -7.33
CA GLY A 438 -0.87 7.38 -8.20
C GLY A 438 -2.38 7.32 -7.94
N LEU A 439 -2.86 6.33 -7.17
CA LEU A 439 -4.28 6.06 -7.02
C LEU A 439 -4.97 7.06 -6.08
N ARG A 440 -6.14 7.56 -6.46
CA ARG A 440 -6.89 8.58 -5.72
C ARG A 440 -7.08 8.23 -4.24
N GLY A 441 -7.40 6.99 -3.93
CA GLY A 441 -7.64 6.52 -2.56
C GLY A 441 -6.37 6.39 -1.70
N HIS A 442 -5.19 6.24 -2.31
CA HIS A 442 -3.95 5.87 -1.63
C HIS A 442 -2.77 6.83 -1.87
N ARG A 443 -2.82 7.69 -2.90
CA ARG A 443 -1.75 8.65 -3.21
C ARG A 443 -1.43 9.57 -2.04
N VAL A 444 -0.13 9.83 -1.86
CA VAL A 444 0.43 10.61 -0.75
C VAL A 444 1.28 11.80 -1.21
N ALA A 445 1.04 12.29 -2.43
CA ALA A 445 1.80 13.38 -3.08
C ALA A 445 3.30 13.09 -3.19
N GLY A 446 3.63 11.86 -3.56
CA GLY A 446 4.99 11.39 -3.79
C GLY A 446 5.69 10.89 -2.52
N THR A 447 6.14 9.65 -2.58
CA THR A 447 7.03 9.02 -1.59
C THR A 447 8.46 9.26 -1.99
N MET A 448 9.34 9.53 -1.06
CA MET A 448 10.76 9.57 -1.29
C MET A 448 11.39 8.24 -0.88
N HIS A 449 12.01 7.56 -1.82
CA HIS A 449 12.69 6.28 -1.62
C HIS A 449 14.20 6.50 -1.60
N VAL A 450 14.86 6.04 -0.54
CA VAL A 450 16.33 6.10 -0.40
C VAL A 450 16.85 4.68 -0.26
N ILE A 451 17.66 4.22 -1.21
CA ILE A 451 18.20 2.87 -1.20
C ILE A 451 19.63 2.92 -0.65
N ILE A 452 19.89 2.21 0.46
CA ILE A 452 21.24 1.92 0.94
C ILE A 452 21.76 0.73 0.13
N ASN A 453 22.31 1.02 -1.04
CA ASN A 453 22.78 0.02 -1.99
C ASN A 453 24.20 -0.42 -1.62
N ASN A 454 24.31 -1.29 -0.63
CA ASN A 454 25.59 -1.82 -0.18
C ASN A 454 26.09 -3.03 -1.00
N GLN A 455 25.43 -3.31 -2.11
CA GLN A 455 25.82 -4.29 -3.13
C GLN A 455 25.92 -5.74 -2.61
N ILE A 456 25.14 -6.06 -1.57
CA ILE A 456 25.08 -7.39 -0.99
C ILE A 456 23.77 -7.62 -0.24
N GLY A 457 23.06 -8.72 -0.49
CA GLY A 457 21.89 -9.17 0.28
C GLY A 457 22.28 -10.21 1.31
N PHE A 458 22.55 -9.83 2.57
CA PHE A 458 23.09 -10.69 3.62
C PHE A 458 24.41 -11.36 3.19
N THR A 459 24.36 -12.52 2.51
CA THR A 459 25.52 -13.26 1.94
C THR A 459 25.44 -13.40 0.41
N THR A 460 24.42 -12.81 -0.22
CA THR A 460 24.11 -13.01 -1.64
C THR A 460 24.59 -11.84 -2.47
N ASN A 461 25.38 -12.13 -3.49
CA ASN A 461 25.84 -11.13 -4.47
C ASN A 461 24.68 -10.66 -5.36
N PRO A 462 24.63 -9.41 -5.80
CA PRO A 462 23.61 -8.87 -6.70
C PRO A 462 23.35 -9.73 -7.95
N ALA A 463 24.38 -10.32 -8.54
CA ALA A 463 24.25 -11.21 -9.70
C ALA A 463 23.35 -12.45 -9.46
N PHE A 464 23.09 -12.79 -8.19
CA PHE A 464 22.20 -13.90 -7.80
C PHE A 464 20.91 -13.42 -7.13
N SER A 465 20.74 -12.12 -6.92
CA SER A 465 19.59 -11.56 -6.18
C SER A 465 18.64 -10.73 -7.03
N ARG A 466 19.08 -10.26 -8.20
CA ARG A 466 18.23 -9.50 -9.14
C ARG A 466 18.67 -9.71 -10.59
N SER A 467 17.73 -9.55 -11.52
CA SER A 467 17.98 -9.66 -12.97
C SER A 467 18.31 -8.32 -13.62
N SER A 468 17.97 -7.20 -12.95
CA SER A 468 18.15 -5.86 -13.46
C SER A 468 19.53 -5.27 -13.07
N PRO A 469 20.06 -4.30 -13.84
CA PRO A 469 21.29 -3.60 -13.50
C PRO A 469 21.22 -2.94 -12.12
N TYR A 470 20.11 -2.27 -11.81
CA TYR A 470 19.91 -1.54 -10.57
C TYR A 470 18.77 -2.11 -9.74
N PRO A 471 18.85 -2.02 -8.40
CA PRO A 471 17.72 -2.37 -7.55
C PRO A 471 16.51 -1.45 -7.76
N SER A 472 16.77 -0.23 -8.19
CA SER A 472 15.77 0.82 -8.44
C SER A 472 14.97 0.64 -9.74
N ASP A 473 15.32 -0.32 -10.60
CA ASP A 473 14.64 -0.52 -11.88
C ASP A 473 13.14 -0.82 -11.75
N VAL A 474 12.70 -1.39 -10.64
CA VAL A 474 11.28 -1.61 -10.34
C VAL A 474 10.49 -0.30 -10.30
N ALA A 475 11.10 0.82 -9.94
CA ALA A 475 10.42 2.11 -9.87
C ALA A 475 10.15 2.74 -11.25
N LYS A 476 10.76 2.22 -12.31
CA LYS A 476 10.47 2.65 -13.69
C LYS A 476 9.03 2.35 -14.11
N MET A 477 8.36 1.36 -13.49
CA MET A 477 6.96 1.04 -13.77
C MET A 477 6.00 2.20 -13.51
N ILE A 478 6.37 3.16 -12.65
CA ILE A 478 5.57 4.35 -12.33
C ILE A 478 6.21 5.64 -12.84
N GLU A 479 7.21 5.52 -13.70
CA GLU A 479 7.94 6.65 -14.28
C GLU A 479 8.60 7.55 -13.22
N ALA A 480 9.08 6.98 -12.12
CA ALA A 480 9.79 7.73 -11.09
C ALA A 480 11.22 8.07 -11.56
N PRO A 481 11.70 9.32 -11.42
CA PRO A 481 13.11 9.62 -11.68
C PRO A 481 14.00 8.93 -10.65
N ILE A 482 15.17 8.49 -11.09
CA ILE A 482 16.15 7.77 -10.27
C ILE A 482 17.47 8.53 -10.32
N LEU A 483 18.00 8.86 -9.13
CA LEU A 483 19.32 9.45 -8.97
C LEU A 483 20.22 8.41 -8.31
N HIS A 484 21.24 7.98 -9.02
CA HIS A 484 22.29 7.08 -8.51
C HIS A 484 23.44 7.91 -8.00
N VAL A 485 23.92 7.64 -6.80
CA VAL A 485 25.02 8.42 -6.20
C VAL A 485 26.04 7.51 -5.54
N ASN A 486 27.32 7.87 -5.66
CA ASN A 486 28.40 7.19 -4.98
C ASN A 486 28.47 7.66 -3.51
N GLY A 487 28.31 6.74 -2.56
CA GLY A 487 28.32 7.02 -1.12
C GLY A 487 29.66 7.58 -0.60
N ASP A 488 30.76 7.36 -1.29
CA ASP A 488 32.05 7.92 -0.96
C ASP A 488 32.23 9.39 -1.40
N ASP A 489 31.24 9.93 -2.14
CA ASP A 489 31.14 11.35 -2.45
C ASP A 489 29.95 12.01 -1.75
N PRO A 490 30.10 12.41 -0.48
CA PRO A 490 28.99 12.98 0.30
C PRO A 490 28.37 14.22 -0.33
N GLU A 491 29.13 15.02 -1.07
CA GLU A 491 28.62 16.22 -1.75
C GLU A 491 27.66 15.80 -2.88
N ALA A 492 28.00 14.79 -3.67
CA ALA A 492 27.11 14.25 -4.71
C ALA A 492 25.83 13.65 -4.11
N VAL A 493 25.94 12.92 -2.99
CA VAL A 493 24.80 12.34 -2.28
C VAL A 493 23.83 13.42 -1.78
N VAL A 494 24.38 14.47 -1.14
CA VAL A 494 23.58 15.60 -0.61
C VAL A 494 22.95 16.41 -1.75
N TYR A 495 23.67 16.57 -2.87
CA TYR A 495 23.14 17.24 -4.06
C TYR A 495 22.00 16.45 -4.71
N GLY A 496 22.16 15.14 -4.88
CA GLY A 496 21.11 14.25 -5.37
C GLY A 496 19.87 14.28 -4.46
N ALA A 497 20.07 14.23 -3.15
CA ALA A 497 18.99 14.34 -2.17
C ALA A 497 18.21 15.66 -2.28
N LYS A 498 18.93 16.79 -2.52
CA LYS A 498 18.32 18.10 -2.75
C LYS A 498 17.43 18.10 -3.99
N ILE A 499 17.94 17.60 -5.14
CA ILE A 499 17.17 17.53 -6.39
C ILE A 499 15.95 16.63 -6.24
N ALA A 500 16.12 15.46 -5.63
CA ALA A 500 15.03 14.53 -5.39
C ALA A 500 13.90 15.18 -4.57
N MET A 501 14.24 15.89 -3.50
CA MET A 501 13.26 16.60 -2.68
C MET A 501 12.56 17.72 -3.45
N GLU A 502 13.31 18.49 -4.26
CA GLU A 502 12.74 19.55 -5.10
C GLU A 502 11.76 18.99 -6.15
N PHE A 503 12.13 17.87 -6.79
CA PHE A 503 11.26 17.18 -7.76
C PHE A 503 9.94 16.75 -7.09
N ARG A 504 10.05 16.03 -5.94
CA ARG A 504 8.88 15.59 -5.19
C ARG A 504 7.95 16.73 -4.79
N MET A 505 8.51 17.86 -4.33
CA MET A 505 7.72 19.02 -3.92
C MET A 505 7.06 19.74 -5.09
N LYS A 506 7.66 19.70 -6.28
CA LYS A 506 7.09 20.34 -7.47
C LYS A 506 6.04 19.47 -8.16
N PHE A 507 6.34 18.19 -8.37
CA PHE A 507 5.49 17.30 -9.17
C PHE A 507 4.59 16.39 -8.34
N HIS A 508 4.80 16.32 -7.03
CA HIS A 508 4.02 15.49 -6.11
C HIS A 508 4.03 14.00 -6.51
N LYS A 509 5.14 13.52 -7.05
CA LYS A 509 5.37 12.16 -7.51
C LYS A 509 6.50 11.48 -6.73
N PRO A 510 6.54 10.14 -6.70
CA PRO A 510 7.67 9.40 -6.12
C PRO A 510 8.99 9.72 -6.81
N VAL A 511 10.07 9.58 -6.07
CA VAL A 511 11.44 9.74 -6.54
C VAL A 511 12.35 8.77 -5.80
N VAL A 512 13.37 8.26 -6.47
CA VAL A 512 14.33 7.31 -5.91
C VAL A 512 15.73 7.93 -5.85
N LEU A 513 16.37 7.85 -4.69
CA LEU A 513 17.79 8.11 -4.49
C LEU A 513 18.49 6.78 -4.18
N ASP A 514 19.23 6.24 -5.13
CA ASP A 514 19.98 4.98 -5.04
C ASP A 514 21.43 5.28 -4.67
N MET A 515 21.77 5.12 -3.40
CA MET A 515 23.09 5.41 -2.86
C MET A 515 23.97 4.15 -2.87
N PHE A 516 24.86 4.05 -3.85
CA PHE A 516 25.87 3.00 -3.92
C PHE A 516 26.89 3.17 -2.81
N CYS A 517 26.99 2.17 -1.98
CA CYS A 517 27.91 2.14 -0.85
C CYS A 517 28.44 0.71 -0.64
N TYR A 518 28.99 0.44 0.50
CA TYR A 518 29.41 -0.91 0.89
C TYR A 518 29.10 -1.14 2.37
N ARG A 519 29.06 -2.39 2.77
CA ARG A 519 28.92 -2.80 4.17
C ARG A 519 30.29 -3.17 4.71
N ARG A 520 30.83 -2.35 5.59
CA ARG A 520 32.22 -2.51 6.08
C ARG A 520 32.43 -3.78 6.90
N TYR A 521 31.46 -4.16 7.71
CA TYR A 521 31.49 -5.35 8.57
C TYR A 521 30.51 -6.42 8.07
N GLY A 522 30.24 -7.47 8.87
CA GLY A 522 29.26 -8.49 8.55
C GLY A 522 27.82 -7.97 8.51
N HIS A 523 26.89 -8.86 8.21
CA HIS A 523 25.47 -8.51 8.26
C HIS A 523 25.06 -7.99 9.64
N ASN A 524 25.61 -8.63 10.67
CA ASN A 524 25.58 -8.17 12.06
C ASN A 524 26.96 -8.46 12.69
N GLU A 525 27.14 -8.08 13.94
CA GLU A 525 28.42 -8.11 14.65
C GLU A 525 28.92 -9.53 14.96
N GLY A 526 28.10 -10.56 14.73
CA GLY A 526 28.51 -11.98 14.85
C GLY A 526 28.80 -12.65 13.51
N ASP A 527 28.69 -11.92 12.39
CA ASP A 527 28.88 -12.45 11.04
C ASP A 527 30.28 -12.16 10.49
N GLU A 528 30.95 -13.16 9.90
CA GLU A 528 32.21 -13.00 9.16
C GLU A 528 31.95 -13.09 7.65
N PRO A 529 31.84 -11.95 6.98
CA PRO A 529 31.41 -11.88 5.59
C PRO A 529 32.45 -12.40 4.59
N SER A 530 33.72 -12.54 4.98
CA SER A 530 34.75 -13.07 4.08
C SER A 530 34.55 -14.56 3.77
N PHE A 531 33.69 -15.26 4.53
CA PHE A 531 33.37 -16.68 4.22
C PHE A 531 32.68 -16.81 2.86
N THR A 532 31.87 -15.82 2.48
CA THR A 532 31.08 -15.84 1.24
C THR A 532 31.54 -14.84 0.20
N GLN A 533 32.12 -13.69 0.61
CA GLN A 533 32.61 -12.61 -0.28
C GLN A 533 34.09 -12.26 -0.01
N PRO A 534 35.05 -13.20 -0.17
CA PRO A 534 36.44 -12.95 0.20
C PRO A 534 37.12 -11.85 -0.61
N LYS A 535 36.80 -11.74 -1.91
CA LYS A 535 37.38 -10.69 -2.77
C LYS A 535 36.86 -9.30 -2.39
N MET A 536 35.55 -9.16 -2.22
CA MET A 536 34.91 -7.91 -1.84
C MET A 536 35.45 -7.40 -0.50
N TYR A 537 35.48 -8.25 0.52
CA TYR A 537 35.96 -7.85 1.85
C TYR A 537 37.49 -7.64 1.95
N LYS A 538 38.25 -8.22 1.02
CA LYS A 538 39.67 -7.85 0.88
C LYS A 538 39.82 -6.41 0.42
N VAL A 539 39.01 -5.96 -0.53
CA VAL A 539 38.97 -4.57 -1.01
C VAL A 539 38.46 -3.66 0.11
N ILE A 540 37.33 -3.99 0.73
CA ILE A 540 36.73 -3.16 1.80
C ILE A 540 37.70 -2.93 2.97
N ARG A 541 38.45 -3.94 3.41
CA ARG A 541 39.42 -3.81 4.51
C ARG A 541 40.59 -2.85 4.16
N ALA A 542 40.94 -2.74 2.87
CA ALA A 542 41.97 -1.83 2.39
C ALA A 542 41.42 -0.44 2.04
N HIS A 543 40.10 -0.31 1.93
CA HIS A 543 39.43 0.93 1.52
C HIS A 543 39.34 1.91 2.71
N LYS A 544 39.61 3.19 2.46
CA LYS A 544 39.45 4.26 3.46
C LYS A 544 37.96 4.46 3.76
N THR A 545 37.65 4.94 4.97
CA THR A 545 36.29 5.30 5.33
C THR A 545 35.82 6.57 4.60
N VAL A 546 34.53 6.75 4.48
CA VAL A 546 33.93 7.99 3.91
C VAL A 546 34.45 9.22 4.64
N LEU A 547 34.56 9.15 5.98
CA LEU A 547 35.14 10.21 6.80
C LEU A 547 36.59 10.52 6.41
N GLN A 548 37.44 9.49 6.24
CA GLN A 548 38.84 9.69 5.86
C GLN A 548 38.93 10.34 4.46
N LEU A 549 38.23 9.80 3.48
CA LEU A 549 38.24 10.32 2.09
C LEU A 549 37.76 11.76 2.05
N TYR A 550 36.68 12.09 2.71
CA TYR A 550 36.13 13.43 2.67
C TYR A 550 36.93 14.44 3.49
N ALA A 551 37.46 14.07 4.65
CA ALA A 551 38.32 14.92 5.44
C ALA A 551 39.61 15.26 4.67
N GLU A 552 40.29 14.25 4.06
CA GLU A 552 41.50 14.48 3.22
C GLU A 552 41.19 15.43 2.04
N ARG A 553 40.05 15.27 1.39
CA ARG A 553 39.60 16.15 0.32
C ARG A 553 39.45 17.59 0.83
N LEU A 554 38.77 17.81 1.95
CA LEU A 554 38.54 19.16 2.48
C LEU A 554 39.81 19.83 3.00
N VAL A 555 40.75 19.05 3.54
CA VAL A 555 42.07 19.56 3.90
C VAL A 555 42.85 19.94 2.63
N GLY A 556 42.83 19.09 1.59
CA GLY A 556 43.46 19.39 0.30
C GLY A 556 42.89 20.62 -0.40
N GLU A 557 41.60 20.87 -0.26
CA GLU A 557 40.89 22.08 -0.77
C GLU A 557 41.11 23.32 0.12
N GLY A 558 41.78 23.19 1.27
CA GLY A 558 42.01 24.30 2.21
C GLY A 558 40.80 24.77 2.97
N VAL A 559 39.73 23.96 3.00
CA VAL A 559 38.48 24.25 3.74
C VAL A 559 38.69 24.09 5.25
N LEU A 560 39.52 23.13 5.67
CA LEU A 560 39.86 22.80 7.06
C LEU A 560 41.35 22.41 7.16
N SER A 561 41.89 22.53 8.36
CA SER A 561 43.17 21.91 8.72
C SER A 561 42.95 20.52 9.34
N GLU A 562 43.98 19.66 9.29
CA GLU A 562 43.96 18.36 9.97
C GLU A 562 43.64 18.50 11.47
N GLY A 563 44.19 19.51 12.13
CA GLY A 563 43.97 19.80 13.54
C GLY A 563 42.50 20.14 13.86
N GLU A 564 41.80 20.83 12.94
CA GLU A 564 40.37 21.11 13.10
C GLU A 564 39.52 19.83 12.98
N VAL A 565 39.84 18.94 12.05
CA VAL A 565 39.18 17.64 11.88
C VAL A 565 39.33 16.78 13.14
N GLU A 566 40.56 16.64 13.64
CA GLU A 566 40.84 15.86 14.86
C GLU A 566 40.13 16.45 16.08
N LYS A 567 40.05 17.76 16.17
CA LYS A 567 39.30 18.41 17.23
C LYS A 567 37.82 18.09 17.15
N MET A 568 37.19 18.16 15.97
CA MET A 568 35.77 17.79 15.81
C MET A 568 35.51 16.34 16.23
N LYS A 569 36.37 15.39 15.87
CA LYS A 569 36.29 13.99 16.32
C LYS A 569 36.40 13.85 17.83
N ALA A 570 37.34 14.55 18.45
CA ALA A 570 37.56 14.52 19.90
C ALA A 570 36.40 15.11 20.67
N ASP A 571 35.87 16.25 20.22
CA ASP A 571 34.69 16.89 20.82
C ASP A 571 33.46 15.99 20.75
N TRP A 572 33.23 15.33 19.62
CA TRP A 572 32.14 14.36 19.44
C TRP A 572 32.29 13.14 20.36
N ARG A 573 33.49 12.58 20.45
CA ARG A 573 33.77 11.46 21.35
C ARG A 573 33.53 11.84 22.81
N ALA A 574 33.96 13.02 23.23
CA ALA A 574 33.71 13.53 24.58
C ALA A 574 32.20 13.66 24.89
N HIS A 575 31.42 14.13 23.91
CA HIS A 575 29.96 14.16 24.03
C HIS A 575 29.37 12.75 24.24
N LEU A 576 29.79 11.77 23.45
CA LEU A 576 29.31 10.39 23.57
C LEU A 576 29.67 9.75 24.92
N GLU A 577 30.88 10.02 25.48
CA GLU A 577 31.28 9.55 26.82
C GLU A 577 30.38 10.19 27.91
N GLN A 578 30.05 11.47 27.82
CA GLN A 578 29.11 12.13 28.74
C GLN A 578 27.72 11.51 28.68
N GLU A 579 27.19 11.27 27.48
CA GLU A 579 25.92 10.60 27.29
C GLU A 579 25.91 9.15 27.78
N PHE A 580 27.04 8.45 27.65
CA PHE A 580 27.20 7.08 28.14
C PHE A 580 27.15 7.00 29.68
N GLU A 581 27.80 7.96 30.36
CA GLU A 581 27.72 8.09 31.82
C GLU A 581 26.31 8.44 32.26
N ALA A 582 25.67 9.40 31.61
CA ALA A 582 24.29 9.78 31.90
C ALA A 582 23.29 8.63 31.65
N GLY A 583 23.59 7.73 30.73
CA GLY A 583 22.79 6.53 30.45
C GLY A 583 22.75 5.52 31.59
N GLN A 584 23.69 5.60 32.58
CA GLN A 584 23.69 4.68 33.73
C GLN A 584 22.52 4.94 34.70
N SER A 585 22.09 6.19 34.81
CA SER A 585 20.99 6.59 35.69
C SER A 585 19.73 6.98 34.92
N TYR A 586 19.72 6.79 33.63
CA TYR A 586 18.58 7.15 32.80
C TYR A 586 17.34 6.31 33.14
N LYS A 587 16.20 6.97 33.29
CA LYS A 587 14.89 6.33 33.42
C LYS A 587 13.97 6.93 32.39
N PRO A 588 13.27 6.12 31.60
CA PRO A 588 12.22 6.64 30.72
C PRO A 588 11.14 7.29 31.57
N ASN A 589 10.81 8.53 31.28
CA ASN A 589 9.84 9.31 32.05
C ASN A 589 8.50 9.48 31.34
N LYS A 590 8.41 9.04 30.10
CA LYS A 590 7.22 9.21 29.27
C LYS A 590 7.13 8.07 28.24
N ALA A 591 5.91 7.57 28.04
CA ALA A 591 5.57 6.71 26.92
C ALA A 591 4.68 7.54 25.96
N ASP A 592 5.19 7.84 24.78
CA ASP A 592 4.53 8.69 23.77
C ASP A 592 3.40 7.95 23.01
N TRP A 593 2.52 7.25 23.70
CA TRP A 593 1.53 6.37 23.07
C TRP A 593 0.08 6.83 23.19
N LEU A 594 -0.24 7.72 24.15
CA LEU A 594 -1.56 8.32 24.34
C LEU A 594 -1.54 9.85 24.16
N ASP A 595 -0.62 10.35 23.35
CA ASP A 595 -0.50 11.77 23.02
C ASP A 595 -1.16 12.12 21.66
N GLY A 596 -1.30 13.42 21.39
CA GLY A 596 -1.84 13.95 20.13
C GLY A 596 -3.26 13.46 19.86
N GLU A 597 -3.48 12.81 18.73
CA GLU A 597 -4.79 12.25 18.33
C GLU A 597 -5.29 11.12 19.25
N TRP A 598 -4.40 10.50 20.03
CA TRP A 598 -4.74 9.48 21.02
C TRP A 598 -5.11 10.03 22.38
N ALA A 599 -4.97 11.36 22.60
CA ALA A 599 -5.30 12.01 23.85
C ALA A 599 -6.78 11.80 24.22
N GLY A 600 -7.03 11.41 25.45
CA GLY A 600 -8.38 11.08 25.94
C GLY A 600 -8.83 9.65 25.71
N LEU A 601 -8.04 8.85 24.98
CA LEU A 601 -8.21 7.38 24.93
C LEU A 601 -7.39 6.72 26.05
N ARG A 602 -7.76 5.50 26.39
CA ARG A 602 -7.10 4.71 27.43
C ARG A 602 -6.77 3.30 26.92
N THR A 603 -6.01 2.54 27.67
CA THR A 603 -5.90 1.08 27.52
C THR A 603 -7.20 0.41 27.93
N ALA A 604 -7.49 -0.74 27.34
CA ALA A 604 -8.63 -1.56 27.75
C ALA A 604 -8.34 -2.16 29.13
N ASP A 605 -9.09 -1.77 30.15
CA ASP A 605 -9.03 -2.41 31.47
C ASP A 605 -9.68 -3.82 31.38
N ASN A 606 -9.28 -4.71 32.30
CA ASN A 606 -9.82 -6.07 32.41
C ASN A 606 -11.30 -6.11 32.86
N ALA A 607 -11.93 -4.98 33.06
CA ALA A 607 -13.30 -4.92 33.57
C ALA A 607 -14.31 -5.34 32.51
N ASP A 608 -14.92 -6.45 32.75
CA ASP A 608 -15.85 -7.19 31.88
C ASP A 608 -17.09 -6.41 31.41
N GLU A 609 -17.50 -5.33 32.05
CA GLU A 609 -18.83 -4.77 31.85
C GLU A 609 -18.91 -3.50 31.02
N GLN A 610 -17.85 -2.72 30.96
CA GLN A 610 -17.86 -1.44 30.23
C GLN A 610 -17.54 -1.57 28.73
N ARG A 611 -17.32 -2.80 28.23
CA ARG A 611 -16.90 -3.05 26.85
C ARG A 611 -18.06 -3.05 25.84
N ARG A 612 -19.31 -2.90 26.27
CA ARG A 612 -20.46 -2.86 25.34
C ARG A 612 -20.47 -1.59 24.48
N GLY A 613 -20.21 -0.45 25.11
CA GLY A 613 -20.33 0.85 24.46
C GLY A 613 -21.80 1.27 24.27
N LYS A 614 -22.05 2.57 24.22
CA LYS A 614 -23.35 3.13 23.84
C LYS A 614 -23.42 3.26 22.33
N THR A 615 -24.02 2.30 21.66
CA THR A 615 -23.99 2.17 20.21
C THR A 615 -25.34 2.42 19.53
N ALA A 616 -26.43 2.51 20.29
CA ALA A 616 -27.74 2.85 19.77
C ALA A 616 -27.78 4.27 19.18
N VAL A 617 -28.67 4.48 18.23
CA VAL A 617 -28.95 5.78 17.60
C VAL A 617 -30.41 6.13 17.86
N PRO A 618 -30.75 7.38 18.16
CA PRO A 618 -32.17 7.77 18.33
C PRO A 618 -33.02 7.38 17.12
N MET A 619 -34.20 6.78 17.36
CA MET A 619 -35.09 6.29 16.29
C MET A 619 -35.40 7.35 15.23
N LYS A 620 -35.63 8.61 15.65
CA LYS A 620 -35.86 9.72 14.73
C LYS A 620 -34.68 9.91 13.77
N GLN A 621 -33.46 9.86 14.31
CA GLN A 621 -32.23 10.04 13.52
C GLN A 621 -31.99 8.85 12.58
N LEU A 622 -32.26 7.60 13.04
CA LEU A 622 -32.19 6.43 12.14
C LEU A 622 -33.12 6.55 10.94
N LYS A 623 -34.38 6.98 11.19
CA LYS A 623 -35.36 7.18 10.11
C LYS A 623 -34.94 8.30 9.16
N GLU A 624 -34.37 9.39 9.66
CA GLU A 624 -33.90 10.48 8.85
C GLU A 624 -32.70 10.07 7.98
N ILE A 625 -31.71 9.39 8.57
CA ILE A 625 -30.55 8.84 7.83
C ILE A 625 -31.03 7.87 6.78
N GLY A 626 -31.89 6.90 7.17
CA GLY A 626 -32.39 5.88 6.26
C GLY A 626 -33.18 6.46 5.06
N ARG A 627 -33.97 7.51 5.30
CA ARG A 627 -34.68 8.23 4.23
C ARG A 627 -33.67 8.81 3.25
N LYS A 628 -32.68 9.55 3.72
CA LYS A 628 -31.64 10.15 2.85
C LYS A 628 -30.80 9.13 2.10
N LEU A 629 -30.50 7.99 2.73
CA LEU A 629 -29.81 6.88 2.09
C LEU A 629 -30.61 6.20 0.98
N SER A 630 -31.92 6.44 0.92
CA SER A 630 -32.82 5.87 -0.09
C SER A 630 -33.17 6.85 -1.20
N GLU A 631 -32.74 8.11 -1.08
CA GLU A 631 -33.02 9.16 -2.08
C GLU A 631 -32.03 9.11 -3.22
N ILE A 632 -32.53 9.23 -4.44
CA ILE A 632 -31.75 9.44 -5.66
C ILE A 632 -31.90 10.91 -6.01
N PRO A 633 -30.83 11.67 -6.30
CA PRO A 633 -30.93 13.08 -6.68
C PRO A 633 -31.81 13.30 -7.92
N GLU A 634 -32.48 14.44 -7.97
CA GLU A 634 -33.23 14.84 -9.15
C GLU A 634 -32.31 14.97 -10.36
N GLY A 635 -32.74 14.43 -11.51
CA GLY A 635 -31.90 14.41 -12.72
C GLY A 635 -30.80 13.35 -12.77
N PHE A 636 -30.67 12.49 -11.74
CA PHE A 636 -29.72 11.41 -11.74
C PHE A 636 -30.36 10.10 -12.28
N HIS A 637 -29.78 9.55 -13.34
CA HIS A 637 -30.30 8.37 -14.05
C HIS A 637 -29.76 7.07 -13.48
N ALA A 638 -30.24 6.67 -12.32
CA ALA A 638 -29.80 5.42 -11.70
C ALA A 638 -30.29 4.18 -12.45
N HIS A 639 -29.46 3.11 -12.48
CA HIS A 639 -29.86 1.83 -13.07
C HIS A 639 -31.14 1.28 -12.42
N ARG A 640 -32.06 0.70 -13.21
CA ARG A 640 -33.38 0.22 -12.77
C ARG A 640 -33.32 -0.71 -11.55
N THR A 641 -32.32 -1.58 -11.47
CA THR A 641 -32.15 -2.48 -10.31
C THR A 641 -31.77 -1.70 -9.05
N ILE A 642 -30.96 -0.64 -9.21
CA ILE A 642 -30.56 0.22 -8.08
C ILE A 642 -31.76 1.02 -7.57
N GLN A 643 -32.59 1.52 -8.46
CA GLN A 643 -33.85 2.19 -8.05
C GLN A 643 -34.70 1.27 -7.16
N ARG A 644 -34.86 -0.01 -7.53
CA ARG A 644 -35.57 -1.01 -6.70
C ARG A 644 -34.91 -1.24 -5.36
N PHE A 645 -33.55 -1.26 -5.30
CA PHE A 645 -32.86 -1.37 -4.01
C PHE A 645 -33.14 -0.17 -3.11
N MET A 646 -33.18 1.04 -3.68
CA MET A 646 -33.49 2.26 -2.93
C MET A 646 -34.95 2.27 -2.46
N GLU A 647 -35.89 1.84 -3.28
CA GLU A 647 -37.31 1.68 -2.93
C GLU A 647 -37.48 0.65 -1.80
N ASN A 648 -36.80 -0.50 -1.88
CA ASN A 648 -36.83 -1.53 -0.83
C ASN A 648 -36.28 -1.00 0.48
N ARG A 649 -35.14 -0.27 0.43
CA ARG A 649 -34.55 0.37 1.60
C ARG A 649 -35.51 1.40 2.20
N ALA A 650 -36.12 2.23 1.40
CA ALA A 650 -37.14 3.19 1.85
C ALA A 650 -38.33 2.50 2.55
N ASN A 651 -38.77 1.36 2.03
CA ASN A 651 -39.83 0.56 2.66
C ASN A 651 -39.39 -0.02 4.01
N MET A 652 -38.20 -0.63 4.09
CA MET A 652 -37.62 -1.12 5.36
C MET A 652 -37.54 -0.02 6.43
N ILE A 653 -37.11 1.17 6.04
CA ILE A 653 -37.00 2.32 6.95
C ILE A 653 -38.37 2.84 7.40
N SER A 654 -39.35 2.90 6.50
CA SER A 654 -40.70 3.39 6.80
C SER A 654 -41.45 2.45 7.75
N THR A 655 -41.42 1.15 7.50
CA THR A 655 -42.00 0.11 8.33
C THR A 655 -41.25 -0.09 9.64
N GLY A 656 -39.94 0.05 9.60
CA GLY A 656 -39.02 -0.27 10.71
C GLY A 656 -38.74 -1.77 10.85
N GLU A 657 -39.11 -2.57 9.86
CA GLU A 657 -38.98 -4.02 9.85
C GLU A 657 -38.20 -4.52 8.66
N GLY A 658 -37.61 -5.69 8.75
CA GLY A 658 -36.93 -6.38 7.67
C GLY A 658 -35.59 -5.73 7.26
N ILE A 659 -34.95 -4.98 8.14
CA ILE A 659 -33.66 -4.34 7.86
C ILE A 659 -32.63 -5.41 7.53
N ASP A 660 -32.10 -5.33 6.30
CA ASP A 660 -31.04 -6.23 5.81
C ASP A 660 -29.61 -5.77 6.22
N TRP A 661 -28.62 -6.60 5.89
CA TRP A 661 -27.22 -6.35 6.25
C TRP A 661 -26.68 -5.05 5.64
N ALA A 662 -26.96 -4.80 4.38
CA ALA A 662 -26.47 -3.63 3.68
C ALA A 662 -27.09 -2.33 4.23
N THR A 663 -28.37 -2.38 4.56
CA THR A 663 -29.08 -1.24 5.18
C THR A 663 -28.59 -1.01 6.61
N ALA A 664 -28.37 -2.06 7.40
CA ALA A 664 -27.81 -1.95 8.74
C ALA A 664 -26.38 -1.37 8.75
N GLU A 665 -25.54 -1.81 7.81
CA GLU A 665 -24.20 -1.23 7.60
C GLU A 665 -24.27 0.26 7.26
N ALA A 666 -25.13 0.60 6.29
CA ALA A 666 -25.30 1.99 5.86
C ALA A 666 -25.84 2.88 7.00
N LEU A 667 -26.75 2.37 7.83
CA LEU A 667 -27.25 3.07 9.01
C LEU A 667 -26.17 3.23 10.09
N ALA A 668 -25.31 2.21 10.31
CA ALA A 668 -24.19 2.29 11.23
C ALA A 668 -23.20 3.39 10.79
N PHE A 669 -22.84 3.39 9.52
CA PHE A 669 -21.95 4.40 8.94
C PHE A 669 -22.61 5.79 8.95
N GLY A 670 -23.87 5.89 8.52
CA GLY A 670 -24.62 7.14 8.54
C GLY A 670 -24.72 7.75 9.95
N GLY A 671 -24.98 6.93 10.95
CA GLY A 671 -25.00 7.37 12.35
C GLY A 671 -23.63 7.91 12.80
N LEU A 672 -22.54 7.23 12.45
CA LEU A 672 -21.18 7.66 12.83
C LEU A 672 -20.76 8.95 12.14
N VAL A 673 -21.01 9.10 10.83
CA VAL A 673 -20.60 10.35 10.14
C VAL A 673 -21.39 11.55 10.60
N VAL A 674 -22.68 11.39 10.93
CA VAL A 674 -23.50 12.46 11.52
C VAL A 674 -23.06 12.80 12.94
N GLU A 675 -22.53 11.84 13.70
CA GLU A 675 -21.93 12.03 15.02
C GLU A 675 -20.49 12.58 14.99
N GLY A 676 -19.94 12.87 13.81
CA GLY A 676 -18.61 13.47 13.64
C GLY A 676 -17.46 12.47 13.48
N HIS A 677 -17.74 11.18 13.34
CA HIS A 677 -16.71 10.18 13.12
C HIS A 677 -16.45 9.97 11.62
N LYS A 678 -15.23 10.20 11.17
CA LYS A 678 -14.81 9.88 9.80
C LYS A 678 -14.85 8.36 9.58
N ILE A 679 -15.26 7.95 8.38
CA ILE A 679 -15.20 6.57 7.94
C ILE A 679 -14.34 6.45 6.70
N ARG A 680 -13.47 5.45 6.70
CA ARG A 680 -12.67 5.05 5.54
C ARG A 680 -12.80 3.55 5.34
N LEU A 681 -13.42 3.16 4.25
CA LEU A 681 -13.57 1.78 3.80
C LEU A 681 -12.77 1.58 2.51
N SER A 682 -11.86 0.64 2.52
CA SER A 682 -11.03 0.28 1.37
C SER A 682 -11.05 -1.24 1.15
N GLY A 683 -10.99 -1.66 -0.09
CA GLY A 683 -10.94 -3.06 -0.48
C GLY A 683 -11.31 -3.24 -1.96
N GLN A 684 -11.15 -4.45 -2.46
CA GLN A 684 -11.47 -4.78 -3.84
C GLN A 684 -12.98 -4.77 -4.03
N ASP A 685 -13.48 -4.01 -5.01
CA ASP A 685 -14.90 -3.90 -5.37
C ASP A 685 -15.84 -3.43 -4.23
N CYS A 686 -15.30 -2.84 -3.16
CA CYS A 686 -16.08 -2.53 -1.96
C CYS A 686 -17.07 -1.36 -2.14
N GLU A 687 -16.94 -0.52 -3.14
CA GLU A 687 -17.92 0.55 -3.46
C GLU A 687 -19.31 -0.03 -3.81
N ARG A 688 -19.34 -1.12 -4.55
CA ARG A 688 -20.54 -1.90 -4.88
C ARG A 688 -20.80 -3.01 -3.85
N GLY A 689 -19.71 -3.59 -3.30
CA GLY A 689 -19.63 -4.84 -2.61
C GLY A 689 -19.43 -5.99 -3.59
N THR A 690 -18.53 -6.95 -3.26
CA THR A 690 -18.24 -8.12 -4.09
C THR A 690 -19.52 -8.89 -4.47
N PHE A 691 -20.45 -8.99 -3.54
CA PHE A 691 -21.73 -9.70 -3.72
C PHE A 691 -22.86 -8.78 -4.18
N SER A 692 -22.58 -7.59 -4.72
CA SER A 692 -23.58 -6.61 -5.16
C SER A 692 -24.61 -6.27 -4.06
N GLN A 693 -24.11 -6.05 -2.84
CA GLN A 693 -24.96 -5.78 -1.67
C GLN A 693 -24.92 -4.33 -1.22
N ARG A 694 -23.74 -3.68 -1.23
CA ARG A 694 -23.52 -2.38 -0.57
C ARG A 694 -24.04 -1.21 -1.37
N HIS A 695 -23.66 -1.08 -2.63
CA HIS A 695 -23.99 0.05 -3.49
C HIS A 695 -23.78 1.41 -2.81
N SER A 696 -22.62 1.60 -2.19
CA SER A 696 -22.25 2.88 -1.56
C SER A 696 -22.03 4.00 -2.56
N VAL A 697 -21.72 3.66 -3.79
CA VAL A 697 -21.55 4.59 -4.91
C VAL A 697 -22.57 4.25 -5.99
N LEU A 698 -23.37 5.23 -6.37
CA LEU A 698 -24.29 5.15 -7.49
C LEU A 698 -23.64 5.80 -8.72
N TYR A 699 -23.91 5.25 -9.89
CA TYR A 699 -23.41 5.77 -11.17
C TYR A 699 -24.60 6.19 -12.03
N ASP A 700 -24.54 7.41 -12.54
CA ASP A 700 -25.48 7.88 -13.54
C ASP A 700 -25.27 7.11 -14.85
N GLN A 701 -26.34 6.58 -15.43
CA GLN A 701 -26.25 5.71 -16.59
C GLN A 701 -26.01 6.46 -17.91
N GLU A 702 -26.10 7.80 -17.89
CA GLU A 702 -25.88 8.65 -19.07
C GLU A 702 -24.55 9.40 -18.98
N THR A 703 -24.20 9.90 -17.80
CA THR A 703 -23.02 10.76 -17.58
C THR A 703 -21.85 10.05 -16.91
N GLU A 704 -22.06 8.87 -16.33
CA GLU A 704 -21.13 8.14 -15.45
C GLU A 704 -20.74 8.94 -14.18
N GLU A 705 -21.47 10.00 -13.86
CA GLU A 705 -21.24 10.75 -12.62
C GLU A 705 -21.52 9.87 -11.40
N ARG A 706 -20.71 10.10 -10.35
CA ARG A 706 -20.78 9.34 -9.11
C ARG A 706 -21.57 10.09 -8.06
N TYR A 707 -22.51 9.42 -7.42
CA TYR A 707 -23.21 9.91 -6.24
C TYR A 707 -23.02 8.97 -5.06
N ILE A 708 -22.66 9.52 -3.91
CA ILE A 708 -22.39 8.76 -2.66
C ILE A 708 -23.41 9.20 -1.61
N PRO A 709 -24.50 8.46 -1.38
CA PRO A 709 -25.54 8.84 -0.41
C PRO A 709 -24.99 9.12 0.99
N LEU A 710 -24.06 8.28 1.49
CA LEU A 710 -23.41 8.44 2.81
C LEU A 710 -22.55 9.71 2.93
N ALA A 711 -22.11 10.30 1.84
CA ALA A 711 -21.37 11.56 1.86
C ALA A 711 -22.30 12.79 1.86
N ASN A 712 -23.63 12.58 1.69
CA ASN A 712 -24.62 13.64 1.49
C ASN A 712 -25.77 13.63 2.50
N LEU A 713 -25.54 13.13 3.72
CA LEU A 713 -26.57 13.08 4.78
C LEU A 713 -26.78 14.43 5.46
N SER A 714 -25.72 15.21 5.66
CA SER A 714 -25.77 16.52 6.34
C SER A 714 -24.59 17.39 5.92
N PRO A 715 -24.76 18.69 5.77
CA PRO A 715 -23.65 19.60 5.46
C PRO A 715 -22.54 19.62 6.54
N SER A 716 -22.86 19.27 7.79
CA SER A 716 -21.94 19.28 8.92
C SER A 716 -21.40 17.90 9.32
N GLN A 717 -21.71 16.87 8.56
CA GLN A 717 -21.26 15.52 8.84
C GLN A 717 -19.75 15.35 8.69
N ALA A 718 -19.19 14.35 9.35
CA ALA A 718 -17.84 13.88 9.06
C ALA A 718 -17.77 13.19 7.69
N ARG A 719 -16.57 13.10 7.16
CA ARG A 719 -16.35 12.54 5.82
C ARG A 719 -16.56 11.01 5.81
N TYR A 720 -17.25 10.55 4.79
CA TYR A 720 -17.33 9.16 4.38
C TYR A 720 -16.44 8.94 3.14
N GLU A 721 -15.54 7.99 3.19
CA GLU A 721 -14.64 7.64 2.10
C GLU A 721 -14.75 6.13 1.84
N VAL A 722 -15.12 5.76 0.62
CA VAL A 722 -15.16 4.38 0.15
C VAL A 722 -14.32 4.26 -1.10
N ILE A 723 -13.48 3.22 -1.17
CA ILE A 723 -12.41 3.13 -2.16
C ILE A 723 -12.32 1.70 -2.68
N ASN A 724 -12.56 1.53 -3.97
CA ASN A 724 -12.09 0.32 -4.65
C ASN A 724 -10.57 0.38 -4.71
N SER A 725 -9.90 -0.51 -4.01
CA SER A 725 -8.44 -0.61 -4.00
C SER A 725 -7.92 -1.27 -5.28
N MET A 726 -6.62 -1.14 -5.52
CA MET A 726 -5.97 -2.03 -6.47
C MET A 726 -6.04 -3.49 -5.99
N LEU A 727 -5.78 -4.43 -6.89
CA LEU A 727 -5.78 -5.87 -6.61
C LEU A 727 -4.50 -6.25 -5.84
N SER A 728 -4.51 -5.95 -4.55
CA SER A 728 -3.44 -6.23 -3.59
C SER A 728 -4.06 -6.35 -2.20
N GLU A 729 -3.67 -7.33 -1.43
CA GLU A 729 -4.06 -7.50 -0.04
C GLU A 729 -3.01 -6.92 0.90
N GLU A 730 -1.73 -7.22 0.65
CA GLU A 730 -0.63 -6.92 1.58
C GLU A 730 -0.42 -5.40 1.76
N ALA A 731 -0.18 -4.68 0.67
CA ALA A 731 0.05 -3.25 0.76
C ALA A 731 -1.21 -2.48 1.15
N VAL A 732 -2.38 -2.89 0.69
CA VAL A 732 -3.64 -2.20 1.02
C VAL A 732 -3.98 -2.37 2.50
N LEU A 733 -3.88 -3.59 3.05
CA LEU A 733 -4.11 -3.82 4.48
C LEU A 733 -3.07 -3.09 5.34
N GLY A 734 -1.78 -3.14 4.96
CA GLY A 734 -0.72 -2.41 5.65
C GLY A 734 -0.96 -0.90 5.65
N PHE A 735 -1.46 -0.35 4.54
CA PHE A 735 -1.83 1.06 4.43
C PHE A 735 -2.98 1.42 5.38
N GLU A 736 -4.06 0.65 5.39
CA GLU A 736 -5.21 0.93 6.26
C GLU A 736 -4.86 0.75 7.74
N TYR A 737 -4.01 -0.22 8.07
CA TYR A 737 -3.44 -0.32 9.42
C TYR A 737 -2.68 0.96 9.79
N GLY A 738 -1.79 1.43 8.92
CA GLY A 738 -1.05 2.68 9.11
C GLY A 738 -1.97 3.89 9.27
N TYR A 739 -3.04 3.97 8.49
CA TYR A 739 -4.05 5.02 8.59
C TYR A 739 -4.73 5.01 9.98
N SER A 740 -5.10 3.83 10.47
CA SER A 740 -5.75 3.65 11.78
C SER A 740 -4.86 4.06 12.96
N LEU A 741 -3.54 3.87 12.84
CA LEU A 741 -2.57 4.29 13.85
C LEU A 741 -2.52 5.81 14.06
N ALA A 742 -2.64 6.56 12.98
CA ALA A 742 -2.55 8.02 13.02
C ALA A 742 -3.91 8.70 13.27
N ARG A 743 -5.03 8.00 13.03
CA ARG A 743 -6.37 8.58 13.20
C ARG A 743 -7.32 7.67 13.99
N PRO A 744 -7.13 7.56 15.32
CA PRO A 744 -7.89 6.63 16.17
C PRO A 744 -9.39 6.93 16.26
N ASN A 745 -9.82 8.17 15.96
CA ASN A 745 -11.22 8.59 15.98
C ASN A 745 -11.95 8.38 14.64
N ALA A 746 -11.28 7.83 13.64
CA ALA A 746 -11.91 7.36 12.42
C ALA A 746 -12.23 5.86 12.50
N LEU A 747 -13.33 5.44 11.91
CA LEU A 747 -13.59 4.03 11.63
C LEU A 747 -12.87 3.67 10.32
N THR A 748 -11.76 2.98 10.44
CA THR A 748 -10.97 2.51 9.30
C THR A 748 -11.26 1.03 9.08
N LEU A 749 -11.67 0.69 7.84
CA LEU A 749 -12.05 -0.69 7.48
C LEU A 749 -11.28 -1.12 6.21
N TRP A 750 -10.82 -2.36 6.24
CA TRP A 750 -10.38 -3.08 5.05
C TRP A 750 -11.32 -4.27 4.81
N GLU A 751 -11.83 -4.41 3.59
CA GLU A 751 -12.66 -5.54 3.17
C GLU A 751 -11.89 -6.43 2.20
N ALA A 752 -11.68 -7.67 2.55
CA ALA A 752 -11.21 -8.68 1.62
C ALA A 752 -12.30 -9.03 0.61
N GLN A 753 -11.95 -9.31 -0.64
CA GLN A 753 -12.93 -9.73 -1.65
C GLN A 753 -13.63 -11.04 -1.26
N PHE A 754 -12.84 -12.01 -0.79
CA PHE A 754 -13.23 -13.16 0.02
C PHE A 754 -12.28 -13.25 1.20
N GLY A 755 -12.78 -13.70 2.36
CA GLY A 755 -11.94 -13.80 3.55
C GLY A 755 -10.75 -14.75 3.38
N ASP A 756 -10.84 -15.73 2.48
CA ASP A 756 -9.74 -16.65 2.14
C ASP A 756 -8.51 -15.89 1.61
N PHE A 757 -8.73 -14.79 0.88
CA PHE A 757 -7.63 -13.99 0.30
C PHE A 757 -6.87 -13.15 1.33
N ALA A 758 -7.36 -13.05 2.57
CA ALA A 758 -6.63 -12.38 3.65
C ALA A 758 -5.24 -13.00 3.91
N ASN A 759 -5.01 -14.24 3.50
CA ASN A 759 -3.71 -14.91 3.60
C ASN A 759 -2.62 -14.25 2.75
N GLY A 760 -2.98 -13.51 1.69
CA GLY A 760 -2.04 -12.69 0.92
C GLY A 760 -1.44 -11.53 1.73
N ALA A 761 -2.06 -11.16 2.87
CA ALA A 761 -1.60 -10.14 3.79
C ALA A 761 -1.26 -10.71 5.19
N GLN A 762 -0.99 -12.01 5.31
CA GLN A 762 -0.78 -12.67 6.60
C GLN A 762 0.32 -12.01 7.44
N VAL A 763 1.37 -11.54 6.81
CA VAL A 763 2.48 -10.84 7.49
C VAL A 763 2.01 -9.57 8.21
N VAL A 764 1.01 -8.86 7.69
CA VAL A 764 0.44 -7.67 8.33
C VAL A 764 -0.36 -8.07 9.57
N PHE A 765 -1.11 -9.15 9.50
CA PHE A 765 -1.81 -9.70 10.68
C PHE A 765 -0.83 -10.13 11.77
N ASP A 766 0.20 -10.88 11.42
CA ASP A 766 1.14 -11.46 12.38
C ASP A 766 2.05 -10.40 13.00
N GLN A 767 2.57 -9.47 12.20
CA GLN A 767 3.62 -8.56 12.65
C GLN A 767 3.10 -7.23 13.19
N PHE A 768 1.91 -6.80 12.79
CA PHE A 768 1.35 -5.51 13.17
C PHE A 768 0.03 -5.63 13.93
N ILE A 769 -1.01 -6.19 13.31
CA ILE A 769 -2.37 -6.17 13.86
C ILE A 769 -2.45 -6.92 15.18
N SER A 770 -1.89 -8.13 15.26
CA SER A 770 -1.96 -8.98 16.46
C SER A 770 -0.97 -8.60 17.55
N SER A 771 0.16 -8.00 17.21
CA SER A 771 1.30 -7.86 18.13
C SER A 771 1.82 -6.42 18.31
N GLY A 772 1.39 -5.48 17.49
CA GLY A 772 1.93 -4.11 17.49
C GLY A 772 1.68 -3.34 18.78
N GLU A 773 0.57 -3.60 19.45
CA GLU A 773 0.28 -2.99 20.75
C GLU A 773 1.24 -3.48 21.83
N ARG A 774 1.49 -4.78 21.91
CA ARG A 774 2.37 -5.37 22.94
C ARG A 774 3.84 -5.10 22.69
N LYS A 775 4.29 -5.13 21.42
CA LYS A 775 5.70 -4.87 21.06
C LYS A 775 6.07 -3.40 21.13
N TRP A 776 5.19 -2.51 20.65
CA TRP A 776 5.53 -1.13 20.36
C TRP A 776 4.58 -0.11 21.00
N LEU A 777 3.63 -0.54 21.80
CA LEU A 777 2.57 0.29 22.37
C LEU A 777 1.78 1.05 21.28
N ARG A 778 1.53 0.41 20.13
CA ARG A 778 0.79 1.00 19.01
C ARG A 778 -0.56 0.32 18.86
N MET A 779 -1.58 0.96 19.44
CA MET A 779 -2.97 0.51 19.35
C MET A 779 -3.55 0.82 17.96
N SER A 780 -4.54 0.05 17.54
CA SER A 780 -5.25 0.22 16.28
C SER A 780 -6.74 -0.05 16.46
N GLY A 781 -7.57 0.76 15.81
CA GLY A 781 -9.01 0.55 15.70
C GLY A 781 -9.44 -0.06 14.37
N LEU A 782 -8.51 -0.63 13.60
CA LEU A 782 -8.77 -1.22 12.29
C LEU A 782 -9.83 -2.32 12.37
N VAL A 783 -10.74 -2.34 11.39
CA VAL A 783 -11.71 -3.41 11.17
C VAL A 783 -11.35 -4.16 9.90
N CYS A 784 -11.20 -5.48 9.98
CA CYS A 784 -11.05 -6.34 8.81
C CYS A 784 -12.38 -7.07 8.58
N LEU A 785 -13.03 -6.80 7.44
CA LEU A 785 -14.26 -7.45 7.00
C LEU A 785 -13.88 -8.64 6.10
N LEU A 786 -14.17 -9.85 6.57
CA LEU A 786 -13.73 -11.08 5.92
C LEU A 786 -14.95 -11.94 5.54
N PRO A 787 -15.40 -11.91 4.26
CA PRO A 787 -16.50 -12.77 3.81
C PRO A 787 -16.20 -14.25 4.06
N HIS A 788 -17.09 -14.89 4.85
CA HIS A 788 -16.93 -16.26 5.33
C HIS A 788 -18.30 -16.97 5.32
N GLY A 789 -18.29 -18.25 4.98
CA GLY A 789 -19.47 -19.09 4.99
C GLY A 789 -19.38 -20.25 3.99
N TYR A 790 -19.88 -21.41 4.38
CA TYR A 790 -19.81 -22.64 3.59
C TYR A 790 -21.11 -22.81 2.78
N GLU A 791 -21.04 -22.50 1.49
CA GLU A 791 -22.20 -22.43 0.59
C GLU A 791 -22.02 -23.26 -0.69
N GLY A 792 -21.07 -24.21 -0.67
CA GLY A 792 -20.79 -25.05 -1.82
C GLY A 792 -19.98 -24.38 -2.93
N GLN A 793 -19.33 -23.27 -2.64
CA GLN A 793 -18.52 -22.48 -3.60
C GLN A 793 -17.05 -22.94 -3.71
N GLY A 794 -16.71 -24.08 -3.12
CA GLY A 794 -15.37 -24.67 -3.19
C GLY A 794 -14.38 -24.15 -2.12
N PRO A 795 -13.11 -24.62 -2.19
CA PRO A 795 -12.14 -24.42 -1.13
C PRO A 795 -11.75 -22.96 -0.87
N GLU A 796 -11.65 -22.13 -1.91
CA GLU A 796 -11.02 -20.80 -1.85
C GLU A 796 -12.05 -19.66 -1.69
N HIS A 797 -13.33 -19.98 -1.57
CA HIS A 797 -14.42 -19.01 -1.47
C HIS A 797 -15.35 -19.29 -0.27
N SER A 798 -14.89 -20.09 0.68
CA SER A 798 -15.69 -20.54 1.83
C SER A 798 -15.14 -20.04 3.17
N SER A 799 -13.85 -20.17 3.42
CA SER A 799 -13.27 -19.93 4.74
C SER A 799 -12.33 -18.75 4.76
N ALA A 800 -12.58 -17.81 5.67
CA ALA A 800 -11.61 -16.78 6.05
C ALA A 800 -10.49 -17.30 6.96
N ARG A 801 -10.44 -18.60 7.23
CA ARG A 801 -9.46 -19.22 8.13
C ARG A 801 -9.53 -18.66 9.55
N LEU A 802 -10.74 -18.68 10.12
CA LEU A 802 -11.07 -18.19 11.45
C LEU A 802 -10.09 -18.70 12.54
N GLU A 803 -9.70 -19.96 12.45
CA GLU A 803 -8.74 -20.62 13.34
C GLU A 803 -7.40 -19.92 13.44
N ARG A 804 -6.91 -19.30 12.37
CA ARG A 804 -5.61 -18.58 12.34
C ARG A 804 -5.66 -17.31 13.18
N PHE A 805 -6.76 -16.59 13.10
CA PHE A 805 -6.94 -15.37 13.91
C PHE A 805 -7.12 -15.74 15.38
N LEU A 806 -7.88 -16.77 15.69
CA LEU A 806 -8.07 -17.24 17.06
C LEU A 806 -6.75 -17.72 17.70
N GLN A 807 -5.88 -18.37 16.93
CA GLN A 807 -4.55 -18.76 17.39
C GLN A 807 -3.69 -17.55 17.79
N LEU A 808 -3.82 -16.42 17.10
CA LEU A 808 -3.08 -15.18 17.39
C LEU A 808 -3.64 -14.42 18.61
N CYS A 809 -4.79 -14.82 19.15
CA CYS A 809 -5.48 -14.16 20.25
C CYS A 809 -4.83 -14.44 21.60
N ALA A 810 -4.31 -13.40 22.25
CA ALA A 810 -3.82 -13.43 23.62
C ALA A 810 -3.81 -12.00 24.21
N GLU A 811 -3.83 -11.88 25.53
CA GLU A 811 -3.64 -10.62 26.25
C GLU A 811 -4.56 -9.47 25.75
N ASP A 812 -5.76 -9.82 25.29
CA ASP A 812 -6.76 -8.85 24.77
C ASP A 812 -6.26 -8.00 23.58
N ASN A 813 -5.42 -8.59 22.73
CA ASN A 813 -4.75 -7.91 21.64
C ASN A 813 -5.67 -7.49 20.49
N MET A 814 -6.75 -8.22 20.23
CA MET A 814 -7.72 -7.94 19.18
C MET A 814 -9.09 -8.49 19.51
N GLN A 815 -10.05 -8.34 18.63
CA GLN A 815 -11.39 -8.92 18.74
C GLN A 815 -11.64 -9.82 17.54
N VAL A 816 -12.27 -10.98 17.76
CA VAL A 816 -12.71 -11.90 16.70
C VAL A 816 -14.20 -12.18 16.88
N ALA A 817 -14.98 -11.89 15.84
CA ALA A 817 -16.44 -12.06 15.88
C ALA A 817 -16.98 -12.61 14.56
N ASN A 818 -18.11 -13.34 14.68
CA ASN A 818 -18.84 -13.88 13.55
C ASN A 818 -20.33 -13.70 13.84
N VAL A 819 -20.84 -12.51 13.50
CA VAL A 819 -22.18 -12.05 13.85
C VAL A 819 -23.25 -12.65 12.93
N THR A 820 -24.46 -12.86 13.46
CA THR A 820 -25.55 -13.55 12.76
C THR A 820 -26.72 -12.65 12.40
N THR A 821 -26.81 -11.42 12.92
CA THR A 821 -27.92 -10.51 12.64
C THR A 821 -27.45 -9.12 12.17
N PRO A 822 -28.23 -8.45 11.32
CA PRO A 822 -27.95 -7.08 10.89
C PRO A 822 -27.84 -6.08 12.06
N ALA A 823 -28.67 -6.19 13.09
CA ALA A 823 -28.61 -5.32 14.25
C ALA A 823 -27.29 -5.50 15.03
N ASN A 824 -26.84 -6.73 15.23
CA ASN A 824 -25.60 -6.99 15.92
C ASN A 824 -24.38 -6.52 15.08
N TYR A 825 -24.46 -6.63 13.76
CA TYR A 825 -23.49 -6.06 12.83
C TYR A 825 -23.43 -4.51 12.93
N PHE A 826 -24.57 -3.84 12.93
CA PHE A 826 -24.69 -2.40 13.17
C PHE A 826 -23.97 -1.99 14.46
N HIS A 827 -24.22 -2.71 15.54
CA HIS A 827 -23.65 -2.38 16.84
C HIS A 827 -22.15 -2.62 16.95
N ILE A 828 -21.63 -3.72 16.37
CA ILE A 828 -20.20 -4.03 16.48
C ILE A 828 -19.34 -3.01 15.70
N LEU A 829 -19.83 -2.53 14.54
CA LEU A 829 -19.16 -1.50 13.77
C LEU A 829 -19.08 -0.16 14.53
N ARG A 830 -20.20 0.26 15.09
CA ARG A 830 -20.26 1.50 15.88
C ARG A 830 -19.44 1.39 17.17
N ARG A 831 -19.44 0.21 17.79
CA ARG A 831 -18.69 -0.06 19.02
C ARG A 831 -17.21 0.26 18.88
N GLN A 832 -16.62 0.10 17.70
CA GLN A 832 -15.20 0.28 17.43
C GLN A 832 -14.71 1.69 17.79
N VAL A 833 -15.51 2.71 17.52
CA VAL A 833 -15.16 4.12 17.79
C VAL A 833 -15.90 4.75 18.97
N LYS A 834 -16.98 4.12 19.42
CA LYS A 834 -17.80 4.64 20.55
C LYS A 834 -17.23 4.28 21.93
N ARG A 835 -16.22 3.42 22.01
CA ARG A 835 -15.48 3.13 23.23
C ARG A 835 -14.29 4.07 23.37
N ASP A 836 -13.80 4.23 24.60
CA ASP A 836 -12.63 5.06 24.93
C ASP A 836 -11.29 4.34 24.80
N PHE A 837 -11.27 3.17 24.15
CA PHE A 837 -10.08 2.39 23.77
C PHE A 837 -10.22 1.82 22.37
N ARG A 838 -9.11 1.44 21.76
CA ARG A 838 -9.08 0.84 20.41
C ARG A 838 -8.44 -0.53 20.45
N LYS A 839 -9.07 -1.49 19.77
CA LYS A 839 -8.55 -2.83 19.51
C LYS A 839 -8.91 -3.22 18.08
N PRO A 840 -8.03 -3.85 17.33
CA PRO A 840 -8.38 -4.38 16.00
C PRO A 840 -9.58 -5.32 16.08
N LEU A 841 -10.41 -5.31 15.06
CA LEU A 841 -11.57 -6.17 14.94
C LEU A 841 -11.45 -7.04 13.67
N ILE A 842 -11.37 -8.33 13.84
CA ILE A 842 -11.48 -9.32 12.77
C ILE A 842 -12.92 -9.79 12.75
N LEU A 843 -13.66 -9.42 11.72
CA LEU A 843 -15.08 -9.63 11.61
C LEU A 843 -15.42 -10.52 10.41
N MET A 844 -15.88 -11.72 10.68
CA MET A 844 -16.45 -12.61 9.67
C MET A 844 -17.74 -11.99 9.16
N THR A 845 -17.83 -11.77 7.86
CA THR A 845 -19.01 -11.18 7.21
C THR A 845 -19.72 -12.24 6.36
N PRO A 846 -21.05 -12.20 6.29
CA PRO A 846 -21.80 -13.23 5.56
C PRO A 846 -21.77 -13.01 4.05
N LYS A 847 -22.13 -14.07 3.32
CA LYS A 847 -22.38 -14.06 1.89
C LYS A 847 -23.87 -14.33 1.60
N SER A 848 -24.36 -15.53 1.82
CA SER A 848 -25.78 -15.86 1.59
C SER A 848 -26.74 -15.13 2.53
N LEU A 849 -26.33 -14.88 3.78
CA LEU A 849 -27.17 -14.15 4.74
C LEU A 849 -27.45 -12.70 4.31
N LEU A 850 -26.66 -12.13 3.40
CA LEU A 850 -26.91 -10.80 2.83
C LEU A 850 -28.31 -10.69 2.18
N ARG A 851 -28.90 -11.82 1.74
CA ARG A 851 -30.21 -11.90 1.09
C ARG A 851 -31.14 -12.94 1.73
N HIS A 852 -30.75 -13.49 2.88
CA HIS A 852 -31.54 -14.51 3.56
C HIS A 852 -32.75 -13.87 4.23
N LYS A 853 -33.95 -14.39 3.94
CA LYS A 853 -35.22 -13.80 4.39
C LYS A 853 -35.38 -13.70 5.90
N ARG A 854 -34.73 -14.59 6.65
CA ARG A 854 -34.76 -14.61 8.12
C ARG A 854 -33.62 -13.84 8.78
N ALA A 855 -32.53 -13.55 8.04
CA ALA A 855 -31.39 -12.80 8.54
C ALA A 855 -31.64 -11.28 8.40
N VAL A 856 -32.68 -10.82 9.04
CA VAL A 856 -33.16 -9.44 9.07
C VAL A 856 -33.35 -8.98 10.51
N SER A 857 -33.41 -7.68 10.74
CA SER A 857 -33.62 -7.08 12.06
C SER A 857 -34.73 -6.02 12.04
N GLY A 858 -35.24 -5.66 13.19
CA GLY A 858 -36.10 -4.52 13.39
C GLY A 858 -35.26 -3.25 13.65
N LEU A 859 -35.71 -2.10 13.15
CA LEU A 859 -35.04 -0.82 13.41
C LEU A 859 -34.96 -0.48 14.91
N ALA A 860 -35.92 -1.01 15.71
CA ALA A 860 -35.92 -0.87 17.16
C ALA A 860 -34.71 -1.53 17.83
N GLU A 861 -34.16 -2.57 17.23
CA GLU A 861 -32.97 -3.27 17.73
C GLU A 861 -31.68 -2.43 17.56
N MET A 862 -31.72 -1.32 16.84
CA MET A 862 -30.62 -0.37 16.62
C MET A 862 -30.80 0.94 17.40
N ALA A 863 -31.90 1.06 18.16
CA ALA A 863 -32.31 2.28 18.86
C ALA A 863 -32.48 2.05 20.37
N GLY A 864 -32.73 3.13 21.12
CA GLY A 864 -33.05 3.07 22.57
C GLY A 864 -31.84 2.64 23.40
N GLU A 865 -31.96 1.57 24.16
CA GLU A 865 -30.91 1.01 25.03
C GLU A 865 -30.21 -0.20 24.38
N SER A 866 -30.44 -0.45 23.08
CA SER A 866 -29.82 -1.56 22.37
C SER A 866 -28.31 -1.40 22.26
N SER A 867 -27.60 -2.51 22.21
CA SER A 867 -26.14 -2.55 22.13
C SER A 867 -25.66 -3.87 21.56
N PHE A 868 -24.38 -4.02 21.31
CA PHE A 868 -23.80 -5.26 20.83
C PHE A 868 -23.97 -6.40 21.87
N HIS A 869 -24.46 -7.55 21.39
CA HIS A 869 -24.59 -8.79 22.15
C HIS A 869 -23.48 -9.76 21.77
N ARG A 870 -22.73 -10.26 22.76
CA ARG A 870 -21.67 -11.27 22.57
C ARG A 870 -22.24 -12.68 22.41
N LEU A 871 -23.45 -12.89 22.91
CA LEU A 871 -24.29 -14.07 22.73
C LEU A 871 -25.67 -13.62 22.24
N LEU A 872 -26.30 -14.41 21.43
CA LEU A 872 -27.70 -14.23 21.07
C LEU A 872 -28.50 -15.50 21.40
N TRP A 873 -29.65 -15.31 22.00
CA TRP A 873 -30.56 -16.35 22.44
C TRP A 873 -31.24 -17.03 21.26
N ASP A 874 -31.94 -18.11 21.58
CA ASP A 874 -32.77 -18.82 20.63
C ASP A 874 -33.92 -17.93 20.13
N ASP A 875 -34.14 -17.85 18.84
CA ASP A 875 -35.23 -17.07 18.25
C ASP A 875 -36.60 -17.58 18.72
N ALA A 876 -36.74 -18.91 19.00
CA ALA A 876 -37.98 -19.49 19.54
C ALA A 876 -38.33 -19.03 20.98
N GLU A 877 -37.34 -18.47 21.69
CA GLU A 877 -37.59 -17.85 23.00
C GLU A 877 -38.01 -16.38 22.84
N VAL A 878 -37.56 -15.72 21.81
CA VAL A 878 -37.78 -14.29 21.58
C VAL A 878 -39.04 -14.03 20.76
N ILE A 879 -39.31 -14.88 19.77
CA ILE A 879 -40.44 -14.74 18.83
C ILE A 879 -41.65 -15.45 19.41
N LYS A 880 -42.61 -14.71 19.97
CA LYS A 880 -43.79 -15.27 20.69
C LYS A 880 -44.67 -16.19 19.83
N ASP A 881 -44.83 -15.91 18.58
CA ASP A 881 -45.70 -16.64 17.63
C ASP A 881 -44.88 -17.46 16.63
N GLY A 882 -43.66 -17.87 17.00
CA GLY A 882 -42.80 -18.72 16.21
C GLY A 882 -43.30 -20.13 15.99
N PRO A 883 -42.78 -20.89 15.00
CA PRO A 883 -43.21 -22.24 14.68
C PRO A 883 -42.86 -23.28 15.76
N ILE A 884 -41.89 -22.97 16.61
CA ILE A 884 -41.47 -23.82 17.74
C ILE A 884 -41.72 -23.08 19.05
N LYS A 885 -42.27 -23.80 20.01
CA LYS A 885 -42.42 -23.39 21.42
C LYS A 885 -41.53 -24.29 22.28
N LEU A 886 -40.40 -23.75 22.72
CA LEU A 886 -39.42 -24.49 23.50
C LEU A 886 -40.03 -25.08 24.78
N GLN A 887 -39.56 -26.27 25.14
CA GLN A 887 -39.82 -26.91 26.44
C GLN A 887 -39.30 -26.01 27.57
N LYS A 888 -39.71 -26.26 28.82
CA LYS A 888 -39.15 -25.61 29.99
C LYS A 888 -37.63 -25.92 30.11
N ASP A 889 -36.84 -24.99 30.65
CA ASP A 889 -35.39 -25.11 30.76
C ASP A 889 -34.90 -26.46 31.28
N ASN A 890 -35.56 -26.99 32.33
CA ASN A 890 -35.20 -28.28 32.92
C ASN A 890 -35.56 -29.51 32.05
N LYS A 891 -36.29 -29.32 30.96
CA LYS A 891 -36.68 -30.35 29.99
C LYS A 891 -35.90 -30.23 28.65
N ILE A 892 -35.10 -29.20 28.48
CA ILE A 892 -34.21 -29.10 27.36
C ILE A 892 -33.16 -30.19 27.47
N ARG A 893 -33.13 -31.08 26.48
CA ARG A 893 -32.19 -32.22 26.47
C ARG A 893 -30.82 -31.85 25.94
N ARG A 894 -30.76 -30.81 25.10
CA ARG A 894 -29.50 -30.40 24.40
C ARG A 894 -29.47 -28.90 24.18
N VAL A 895 -28.28 -28.30 24.38
CA VAL A 895 -27.95 -26.95 23.95
C VAL A 895 -26.94 -27.05 22.82
N VAL A 896 -27.29 -26.56 21.63
CA VAL A 896 -26.40 -26.50 20.48
C VAL A 896 -25.86 -25.07 20.36
N MET A 897 -24.60 -24.92 20.68
CA MET A 897 -23.85 -23.66 20.53
C MET A 897 -23.24 -23.62 19.15
N CYS A 898 -23.28 -22.46 18.47
CA CYS A 898 -22.70 -22.24 17.14
C CYS A 898 -22.29 -20.80 16.93
N THR A 899 -21.62 -20.53 15.80
CA THR A 899 -21.27 -19.18 15.36
C THR A 899 -21.51 -19.04 13.85
N GLY A 900 -21.93 -17.87 13.41
CA GLY A 900 -22.13 -17.57 11.99
C GLY A 900 -23.33 -18.25 11.34
N LYS A 901 -23.25 -18.41 10.02
CA LYS A 901 -24.37 -18.83 9.15
C LYS A 901 -25.05 -20.15 9.54
N VAL A 902 -24.28 -21.09 10.07
CA VAL A 902 -24.82 -22.43 10.46
C VAL A 902 -26.00 -22.36 11.43
N TYR A 903 -26.14 -21.24 12.14
CA TYR A 903 -27.33 -21.02 12.97
C TYR A 903 -28.65 -21.14 12.18
N TYR A 904 -28.67 -20.56 10.99
CA TYR A 904 -29.88 -20.59 10.16
C TYR A 904 -30.15 -21.96 9.58
N ASP A 905 -29.12 -22.72 9.23
CA ASP A 905 -29.26 -24.11 8.81
C ASP A 905 -29.85 -24.98 9.94
N LEU A 906 -29.36 -24.80 11.17
CA LEU A 906 -29.88 -25.47 12.37
C LEU A 906 -31.31 -25.03 12.68
N LEU A 907 -31.62 -23.77 12.62
CA LEU A 907 -32.94 -23.22 12.91
C LEU A 907 -33.99 -23.76 11.96
N GLU A 908 -33.73 -23.73 10.64
CA GLU A 908 -34.65 -24.22 9.62
C GLU A 908 -34.89 -25.72 9.73
N GLU A 909 -33.83 -26.51 9.94
CA GLU A 909 -33.98 -27.96 10.08
C GLU A 909 -34.68 -28.35 11.40
N ARG A 910 -34.43 -27.65 12.52
CA ARG A 910 -35.11 -27.82 13.78
C ARG A 910 -36.64 -27.57 13.65
N GLU A 911 -37.00 -26.47 13.00
CA GLU A 911 -38.41 -26.11 12.77
C GLU A 911 -39.10 -27.10 11.85
N LYS A 912 -38.46 -27.50 10.78
CA LYS A 912 -38.99 -28.51 9.83
C LYS A 912 -39.30 -29.85 10.53
N ARG A 913 -38.51 -30.22 11.54
CA ARG A 913 -38.69 -31.45 12.34
C ARG A 913 -39.61 -31.27 13.53
N GLY A 914 -40.00 -30.04 13.88
CA GLY A 914 -40.82 -29.76 15.06
C GLY A 914 -40.14 -30.08 16.40
N ILE A 915 -38.80 -29.96 16.48
CA ILE A 915 -38.01 -30.28 17.67
C ILE A 915 -38.12 -29.10 18.65
N ASP A 916 -38.63 -29.35 19.86
CA ASP A 916 -38.93 -28.32 20.89
C ASP A 916 -38.05 -28.44 22.16
N ASP A 917 -37.18 -29.45 22.23
CA ASP A 917 -36.34 -29.76 23.38
C ASP A 917 -34.84 -29.55 23.13
N VAL A 918 -34.50 -28.85 22.03
CA VAL A 918 -33.14 -28.42 21.66
C VAL A 918 -33.10 -26.91 21.61
N TYR A 919 -32.19 -26.30 22.40
CA TYR A 919 -31.94 -24.87 22.47
C TYR A 919 -30.77 -24.50 21.60
N LEU A 920 -30.89 -23.44 20.77
CA LEU A 920 -29.85 -22.95 19.89
C LEU A 920 -29.24 -21.67 20.49
N LEU A 921 -27.94 -21.66 20.76
CA LEU A 921 -27.23 -20.52 21.33
C LEU A 921 -26.15 -20.03 20.38
N ARG A 922 -26.23 -18.75 20.00
CA ARG A 922 -25.24 -18.12 19.09
C ARG A 922 -24.13 -17.46 19.89
N VAL A 923 -22.86 -17.80 19.58
CA VAL A 923 -21.68 -17.13 20.10
C VAL A 923 -21.22 -16.14 19.03
N GLU A 924 -21.55 -14.86 19.20
CA GLU A 924 -21.33 -13.80 18.22
C GLU A 924 -19.89 -13.26 18.28
N GLN A 925 -19.31 -13.22 19.47
CA GLN A 925 -17.92 -12.84 19.69
C GLN A 925 -17.15 -14.01 20.29
N LEU A 926 -16.11 -14.45 19.58
CA LEU A 926 -15.25 -15.57 19.99
C LEU A 926 -14.08 -15.09 20.88
N TYR A 927 -13.52 -13.93 20.58
CA TYR A 927 -12.47 -13.32 21.39
C TYR A 927 -12.67 -11.81 21.55
N PRO A 928 -12.48 -11.20 22.72
CA PRO A 928 -12.33 -11.88 24.02
C PRO A 928 -13.50 -12.80 24.33
N PHE A 929 -13.18 -13.97 24.90
CA PHE A 929 -14.15 -15.02 25.13
C PHE A 929 -15.26 -14.58 26.12
N PRO A 930 -16.57 -14.77 25.82
CA PRO A 930 -17.68 -14.25 26.63
C PRO A 930 -18.04 -15.16 27.82
N ALA A 931 -17.07 -15.53 28.66
CA ALA A 931 -17.22 -16.51 29.72
C ALA A 931 -18.37 -16.21 30.67
N LYS A 932 -18.45 -14.96 31.17
CA LYS A 932 -19.50 -14.54 32.10
C LYS A 932 -20.91 -14.64 31.52
N ALA A 933 -21.06 -14.28 30.25
CA ALA A 933 -22.32 -14.37 29.54
C ALA A 933 -22.73 -15.84 29.33
N LEU A 934 -21.76 -16.69 28.98
CA LEU A 934 -22.01 -18.16 28.85
C LEU A 934 -22.33 -18.81 30.17
N ILE A 935 -21.64 -18.48 31.27
CA ILE A 935 -21.98 -18.99 32.61
C ILE A 935 -23.42 -18.63 32.96
N ASN A 936 -23.82 -17.36 32.78
CA ASN A 936 -25.17 -16.92 33.08
C ASN A 936 -26.24 -17.68 32.28
N GLU A 937 -26.03 -17.84 30.97
CA GLU A 937 -27.00 -18.46 30.08
C GLU A 937 -27.07 -19.98 30.27
N LEU A 938 -25.93 -20.66 30.29
CA LEU A 938 -25.87 -22.13 30.38
C LEU A 938 -26.27 -22.65 31.77
N SER A 939 -26.21 -21.82 32.80
CA SER A 939 -26.71 -22.17 34.15
C SER A 939 -28.19 -22.59 34.16
N ARG A 940 -28.99 -22.20 33.19
CA ARG A 940 -30.38 -22.59 32.98
C ARG A 940 -30.49 -24.06 32.59
N PHE A 941 -29.50 -24.63 31.92
CA PHE A 941 -29.55 -25.93 31.23
C PHE A 941 -28.54 -26.94 31.80
N ARG A 942 -28.30 -26.97 33.10
CA ARG A 942 -27.27 -27.81 33.74
C ARG A 942 -27.37 -29.30 33.42
N ASN A 943 -28.57 -29.79 33.10
CA ASN A 943 -28.83 -31.20 32.79
C ASN A 943 -28.76 -31.54 31.30
N ALA A 944 -28.70 -30.57 30.44
CA ALA A 944 -28.66 -30.71 28.98
C ALA A 944 -27.30 -31.17 28.49
N GLU A 945 -27.26 -31.95 27.40
CA GLU A 945 -26.05 -32.20 26.64
C GLU A 945 -25.60 -30.90 25.96
N MET A 946 -24.30 -30.56 26.08
CA MET A 946 -23.74 -29.39 25.45
C MET A 946 -23.00 -29.78 24.16
N VAL A 947 -23.36 -29.14 23.07
CA VAL A 947 -22.85 -29.43 21.73
C VAL A 947 -22.29 -28.15 21.10
N TRP A 948 -21.12 -28.21 20.51
CA TRP A 948 -20.60 -27.18 19.60
C TRP A 948 -20.81 -27.63 18.18
N CYS A 949 -21.56 -26.86 17.41
CA CYS A 949 -21.80 -27.10 16.00
C CYS A 949 -21.13 -26.02 15.13
N GLN A 950 -20.33 -26.43 14.18
CA GLN A 950 -19.71 -25.52 13.19
C GLN A 950 -19.76 -26.10 11.80
N GLU A 951 -19.75 -25.21 10.78
CA GLU A 951 -19.72 -25.60 9.37
C GLU A 951 -18.33 -25.91 8.83
N GLU A 952 -17.27 -25.43 9.49
CA GLU A 952 -15.89 -25.70 9.16
C GLU A 952 -15.48 -27.13 9.52
N PRO A 953 -14.45 -27.69 8.86
CA PRO A 953 -13.85 -28.97 9.26
C PRO A 953 -13.37 -28.95 10.73
N LYS A 954 -13.36 -30.11 11.39
CA LYS A 954 -12.99 -30.25 12.80
C LYS A 954 -11.64 -29.64 13.17
N ASN A 955 -10.67 -29.69 12.28
CA ASN A 955 -9.33 -29.10 12.49
C ASN A 955 -9.26 -27.60 12.16
N MET A 956 -10.35 -27.01 11.73
CA MET A 956 -10.49 -25.60 11.35
C MET A 956 -11.61 -24.92 12.16
N GLY A 957 -11.87 -23.65 11.90
CA GLY A 957 -12.91 -22.89 12.60
C GLY A 957 -12.57 -22.63 14.07
N ALA A 958 -13.62 -22.54 14.89
CA ALA A 958 -13.47 -22.16 16.30
C ALA A 958 -13.21 -23.32 17.25
N TRP A 959 -13.45 -24.57 16.85
CA TRP A 959 -13.51 -25.72 17.78
C TRP A 959 -12.25 -25.83 18.67
N SER A 960 -11.06 -25.89 18.10
CA SER A 960 -9.82 -26.07 18.87
C SER A 960 -9.54 -24.95 19.86
N PHE A 961 -10.04 -23.75 19.58
CA PHE A 961 -9.90 -22.59 20.45
C PHE A 961 -10.95 -22.61 21.57
N ILE A 962 -12.22 -22.90 21.24
CA ILE A 962 -13.32 -22.70 22.16
C ILE A 962 -13.50 -23.86 23.14
N ASP A 963 -13.09 -25.09 22.77
CA ASP A 963 -13.27 -26.32 23.57
C ASP A 963 -12.78 -26.16 25.04
N PRO A 964 -11.54 -25.75 25.32
CA PRO A 964 -11.04 -25.61 26.69
C PRO A 964 -11.78 -24.52 27.50
N TYR A 965 -12.21 -23.46 26.82
CA TYR A 965 -12.98 -22.40 27.50
C TYR A 965 -14.41 -22.86 27.85
N LEU A 966 -15.04 -23.63 26.98
CA LEU A 966 -16.35 -24.18 27.24
C LEU A 966 -16.29 -25.23 28.35
N GLU A 967 -15.26 -26.07 28.39
CA GLU A 967 -15.03 -27.02 29.49
C GLU A 967 -14.88 -26.27 30.83
N TRP A 968 -14.12 -25.17 30.82
CA TRP A 968 -13.99 -24.32 32.00
C TRP A 968 -15.34 -23.70 32.42
N VAL A 969 -16.18 -23.23 31.49
CA VAL A 969 -17.51 -22.70 31.79
C VAL A 969 -18.41 -23.80 32.39
N LEU A 970 -18.42 -25.02 31.82
CA LEU A 970 -19.23 -26.13 32.30
C LEU A 970 -18.85 -26.55 33.72
N ALA A 971 -17.56 -26.53 34.07
CA ALA A 971 -17.10 -26.76 35.43
C ALA A 971 -17.62 -25.70 36.42
N HIS A 972 -17.75 -24.44 36.00
CA HIS A 972 -18.21 -23.33 36.85
C HIS A 972 -19.72 -23.30 37.08
N ILE A 973 -20.50 -24.04 36.30
CA ILE A 973 -21.96 -24.13 36.46
C ILE A 973 -22.42 -25.48 37.02
N ASP A 974 -21.50 -26.36 37.42
CA ASP A 974 -21.78 -27.73 37.87
C ASP A 974 -22.65 -28.49 36.87
N ALA A 975 -22.35 -28.39 35.57
CA ALA A 975 -23.09 -29.06 34.52
C ALA A 975 -22.98 -30.59 34.65
N LYS A 976 -24.02 -31.31 34.34
CA LYS A 976 -24.05 -32.80 34.32
C LYS A 976 -23.03 -33.36 33.33
N TYR A 977 -22.92 -32.72 32.17
CA TYR A 977 -21.95 -33.06 31.14
C TYR A 977 -20.77 -32.05 31.19
N GLN A 978 -19.62 -32.50 31.64
CA GLN A 978 -18.46 -31.65 31.85
C GLN A 978 -17.68 -31.34 30.58
N ARG A 979 -18.01 -31.99 29.46
CA ARG A 979 -17.39 -31.79 28.18
C ARG A 979 -18.42 -31.48 27.10
N VAL A 980 -18.02 -30.59 26.19
CA VAL A 980 -18.81 -30.27 25.00
C VAL A 980 -18.56 -31.32 23.92
N ARG A 981 -19.60 -31.76 23.26
CA ARG A 981 -19.51 -32.64 22.11
C ARG A 981 -19.38 -31.82 20.84
N TYR A 982 -18.40 -32.15 20.02
CA TYR A 982 -18.27 -31.59 18.69
C TYR A 982 -19.24 -32.21 17.69
N THR A 983 -19.88 -31.38 16.87
CA THR A 983 -20.57 -31.81 15.65
C THR A 983 -20.21 -30.83 14.50
N GLY A 984 -20.03 -31.37 13.30
CA GLY A 984 -19.57 -30.59 12.14
C GLY A 984 -18.93 -31.51 11.12
N ARG A 985 -18.24 -30.90 10.15
CA ARG A 985 -17.53 -31.65 9.12
C ARG A 985 -16.33 -32.40 9.71
N PRO A 986 -15.96 -33.57 9.15
CA PRO A 986 -14.73 -34.25 9.55
C PRO A 986 -13.50 -33.39 9.27
N ALA A 987 -12.37 -33.70 9.93
CA ALA A 987 -11.10 -33.07 9.65
C ALA A 987 -10.72 -33.24 8.19
N ALA A 988 -10.23 -32.18 7.57
CA ALA A 988 -9.88 -32.15 6.16
C ALA A 988 -8.67 -31.25 5.91
N ALA A 989 -7.85 -31.58 4.90
CA ALA A 989 -6.75 -30.74 4.47
C ALA A 989 -7.25 -29.52 3.67
N SER A 990 -8.28 -29.69 2.86
CA SER A 990 -8.95 -28.60 2.14
C SER A 990 -10.04 -27.98 3.03
N PRO A 991 -10.19 -26.65 3.04
CA PRO A 991 -11.19 -25.99 3.90
C PRO A 991 -12.62 -26.36 3.56
N ALA A 992 -12.93 -26.60 2.27
CA ALA A 992 -14.27 -26.99 1.82
C ALA A 992 -14.20 -27.97 0.67
N THR A 993 -15.30 -28.68 0.41
CA THR A 993 -15.43 -29.59 -0.74
C THR A 993 -15.63 -28.80 -2.03
N GLY A 994 -15.06 -29.26 -3.13
CA GLY A 994 -15.26 -28.69 -4.47
C GLY A 994 -16.56 -29.15 -5.15
N LEU A 995 -17.29 -30.12 -4.57
CA LEU A 995 -18.51 -30.69 -5.12
C LEU A 995 -19.73 -30.32 -4.26
N MET A 996 -20.76 -29.74 -4.86
CA MET A 996 -22.01 -29.40 -4.22
C MET A 996 -22.70 -30.62 -3.56
N SER A 997 -22.70 -31.79 -4.22
CA SER A 997 -23.27 -33.00 -3.67
C SER A 997 -22.59 -33.42 -2.34
N LYS A 998 -21.27 -33.34 -2.27
CA LYS A 998 -20.52 -33.63 -1.02
C LYS A 998 -20.82 -32.58 0.06
N HIS A 999 -20.89 -31.31 -0.33
CA HIS A 999 -21.26 -30.22 0.58
C HIS A 999 -22.61 -30.49 1.25
N LEU A 1000 -23.62 -30.77 0.44
CA LEU A 1000 -25.00 -31.06 0.94
C LEU A 1000 -25.05 -32.32 1.79
N ALA A 1001 -24.37 -33.41 1.40
CA ALA A 1001 -24.32 -34.63 2.18
C ALA A 1001 -23.69 -34.42 3.57
N GLN A 1002 -22.58 -33.65 3.63
CA GLN A 1002 -21.93 -33.31 4.90
C GLN A 1002 -22.82 -32.39 5.76
N LEU A 1003 -23.49 -31.42 5.14
CA LEU A 1003 -24.43 -30.51 5.83
C LEU A 1003 -25.56 -31.33 6.48
N ALA A 1004 -26.20 -32.19 5.71
CA ALA A 1004 -27.27 -33.06 6.23
C ALA A 1004 -26.80 -33.95 7.38
N ALA A 1005 -25.60 -34.53 7.26
CA ALA A 1005 -25.06 -35.43 8.28
C ALA A 1005 -24.80 -34.73 9.62
N PHE A 1006 -24.18 -33.53 9.61
CA PHE A 1006 -23.93 -32.85 10.89
C PHE A 1006 -25.18 -32.17 11.47
N LEU A 1007 -26.15 -31.74 10.64
CA LEU A 1007 -27.44 -31.26 11.13
C LEU A 1007 -28.21 -32.40 11.84
N GLU A 1008 -28.18 -33.62 11.28
CA GLU A 1008 -28.72 -34.81 11.92
C GLU A 1008 -28.04 -35.10 13.27
N ASP A 1009 -26.68 -35.04 13.30
CA ASP A 1009 -25.94 -35.26 14.56
C ASP A 1009 -26.19 -34.14 15.60
N ALA A 1010 -26.38 -32.90 15.18
CA ALA A 1010 -26.67 -31.79 16.09
C ALA A 1010 -28.08 -31.87 16.69
N LEU A 1011 -29.08 -32.17 15.89
CA LEU A 1011 -30.51 -32.08 16.26
C LEU A 1011 -31.15 -33.42 16.61
N GLY A 1012 -30.67 -34.51 16.05
CA GLY A 1012 -31.18 -35.87 16.22
C GLY A 1012 -30.84 -36.48 17.59
N GLY A 1013 -31.24 -37.71 17.79
CA GLY A 1013 -30.88 -38.50 18.98
C GLY A 1013 -31.98 -38.99 19.81
#